data_af8fe730ac1e78ac93099d9cbde15b59
#
_entry.id   af8fe730ac1e78ac93099d9cbde15b59
#
_cell.length_a   1.000
_cell.length_b   1.000
_cell.length_c   1.000
_cell.angle_alpha   90.00
_cell.angle_beta   90.00
_cell.angle_gamma   90.00
#
_symmetry.space_group_name_H-M   'P 1'
#
loop_
_entity.id
_entity.type
_entity.pdbx_description
1 polymer ?
#
loop_
_entity_poly.entity_id
_entity_poly.type
_entity_poly.pdbx_seq_one_letter_code
_entity_poly.pdbx_strand_id
1 'polypeptide(L)'
;MRLSNADLERLKSMANTLRFLCADMIDKANSGHPGVCLGLADVMVVLSLHLNLNPTNPKWLNRDRLVFSGGHASALAYSLLHLWGFDLSLEDLKRFRQLHSKTPGHPELHHTEGIEITTGPLGQGFANAVGFSMASQYAQNLLDKEAISHKVYCLCGDGDLQEGISYESASLAGHLRLDNLIVIYDSNQISIEGAIDISFSEQVETRFLAQNWEVLECDGHDYQAIYDALEEAKKSPKPTLLIAHTIIGKGAVGLEGSEKTHGSPLNKEVLKQSKENAQINPNESFIISPKNKMHFKEVKVRGVSLEALWEKSLSPKTKEKIHALKNFDFNAIHYPTFKKGESLATRVSNGMILNAIAKECEGFLGGSADLAPSNNTHLKHSGDFPLGQNLHFGIREHAMGAITNALAAYGLFVPFCATFFVFSDYLMPSIRLSALMKLKALFIFTHDSIGVGEDGATHQPIEQLSHLRALPNFYAFRPSDAFENTACMQVALSLNAPSALILSRQNLPVLDEVSKEQVLKGAYVKHHSKDPIITLVASGSEVSLALESAKILERENIPTQVVSTPCFDLLIEQDESYLKELFKGKVLVIEASRAIEWYRFADKIIGMDSFGSSAKGDKLFEKFGFSVENITAQAKRLLNA
;
A
#
# COMPACT_ATOMS: atom_id res chain seq x y z
N MET A 1 19.42 19.82 -25.12
CA MET A 1 20.08 21.15 -24.95
C MET A 1 21.50 20.90 -24.45
N ARG A 2 22.51 21.60 -24.96
CA ARG A 2 23.88 21.44 -24.44
C ARG A 2 24.08 22.38 -23.25
N LEU A 3 24.49 21.80 -22.11
CA LEU A 3 24.81 22.55 -20.91
C LEU A 3 26.06 23.40 -21.12
N SER A 4 26.03 24.66 -20.69
CA SER A 4 27.20 25.55 -20.75
C SER A 4 28.20 25.20 -19.63
N ASN A 5 29.45 25.64 -19.73
CA ASN A 5 30.41 25.48 -18.65
C ASN A 5 29.91 26.11 -17.33
N ALA A 6 29.18 27.21 -17.40
CA ALA A 6 28.57 27.84 -16.22
C ALA A 6 27.49 26.95 -15.58
N ASP A 7 26.71 26.21 -16.40
CA ASP A 7 25.72 25.25 -15.91
C ASP A 7 26.40 24.06 -15.23
N LEU A 8 27.48 23.53 -15.82
CA LEU A 8 28.25 22.42 -15.26
C LEU A 8 28.84 22.78 -13.89
N GLU A 9 29.47 23.95 -13.77
CA GLU A 9 30.01 24.44 -12.49
C GLU A 9 28.88 24.68 -11.46
N ARG A 10 27.73 25.19 -11.89
CA ARG A 10 26.54 25.36 -11.05
C ARG A 10 26.07 24.01 -10.50
N LEU A 11 25.87 23.02 -11.35
CA LEU A 11 25.41 21.67 -10.97
C LEU A 11 26.39 21.01 -10.01
N LYS A 12 27.70 21.09 -10.27
CA LYS A 12 28.73 20.61 -9.35
C LYS A 12 28.65 21.22 -7.96
N SER A 13 28.47 22.54 -7.91
CA SER A 13 28.30 23.25 -6.62
C SER A 13 27.03 22.82 -5.89
N MET A 14 25.91 22.64 -6.60
CA MET A 14 24.65 22.14 -6.06
C MET A 14 24.79 20.70 -5.55
N ALA A 15 25.43 19.82 -6.32
CA ALA A 15 25.65 18.42 -5.93
C ALA A 15 26.49 18.33 -4.65
N ASN A 16 27.57 19.11 -4.52
CA ASN A 16 28.37 19.14 -3.30
C ASN A 16 27.56 19.68 -2.10
N THR A 17 26.72 20.71 -2.29
CA THR A 17 25.82 21.18 -1.21
C THR A 17 24.88 20.07 -0.76
N LEU A 18 24.28 19.33 -1.69
CA LEU A 18 23.36 18.22 -1.40
C LEU A 18 24.07 17.08 -0.66
N ARG A 19 25.26 16.66 -1.16
CA ARG A 19 26.09 15.60 -0.53
C ARG A 19 26.35 15.91 0.93
N PHE A 20 26.89 17.08 1.21
CA PHE A 20 27.33 17.40 2.57
C PHE A 20 26.18 17.79 3.49
N LEU A 21 25.05 18.27 2.96
CA LEU A 21 23.83 18.41 3.75
C LEU A 21 23.32 17.05 4.24
N CYS A 22 23.31 16.04 3.36
CA CYS A 22 22.97 14.66 3.74
C CYS A 22 23.96 14.08 4.75
N ALA A 23 25.25 14.24 4.49
CA ALA A 23 26.30 13.75 5.38
C ALA A 23 26.22 14.38 6.78
N ASP A 24 25.95 15.69 6.87
CA ASP A 24 25.78 16.42 8.14
C ASP A 24 24.53 15.95 8.91
N MET A 25 23.43 15.65 8.20
CA MET A 25 22.22 15.07 8.82
C MET A 25 22.53 13.71 9.45
N ILE A 26 23.24 12.85 8.72
CA ILE A 26 23.58 11.49 9.12
C ILE A 26 24.61 11.50 10.26
N ASP A 27 25.64 12.35 10.19
CA ASP A 27 26.63 12.53 11.25
C ASP A 27 25.96 13.01 12.54
N LYS A 28 25.12 14.03 12.47
CA LYS A 28 24.39 14.57 13.62
C LYS A 28 23.46 13.54 14.26
N ALA A 29 22.77 12.75 13.46
CA ALA A 29 21.89 11.67 13.94
C ALA A 29 22.69 10.46 14.45
N ASN A 30 23.96 10.36 14.11
CA ASN A 30 24.81 9.17 14.28
C ASN A 30 24.13 7.89 13.74
N SER A 31 23.34 8.04 12.68
CA SER A 31 22.56 6.97 12.06
C SER A 31 22.09 7.39 10.67
N GLY A 32 22.18 6.50 9.67
CA GLY A 32 21.71 6.72 8.31
C GLY A 32 22.60 6.09 7.26
N HIS A 33 22.29 6.34 6.00
CA HIS A 33 22.91 5.70 4.84
C HIS A 33 23.56 6.78 3.95
N PRO A 34 24.82 7.15 4.18
CA PRO A 34 25.48 8.20 3.41
C PRO A 34 25.78 7.79 1.97
N GLY A 35 26.08 6.51 1.71
CA GLY A 35 26.58 6.02 0.43
C GLY A 35 25.71 6.39 -0.76
N VAL A 36 24.44 6.03 -0.70
CA VAL A 36 23.45 6.35 -1.74
C VAL A 36 23.22 7.85 -1.89
N CYS A 37 23.21 8.59 -0.77
CA CYS A 37 22.99 10.04 -0.78
C CYS A 37 24.15 10.79 -1.48
N LEU A 38 25.38 10.33 -1.26
CA LEU A 38 26.56 10.92 -1.89
C LEU A 38 26.66 10.50 -3.36
N GLY A 39 26.38 9.25 -3.68
CA GLY A 39 26.43 8.69 -5.04
C GLY A 39 25.43 9.35 -5.98
N LEU A 40 24.16 9.44 -5.58
CA LEU A 40 23.08 9.97 -6.41
C LEU A 40 23.02 11.51 -6.47
N ALA A 41 23.83 12.24 -5.73
CA ALA A 41 23.71 13.71 -5.67
C ALA A 41 23.81 14.37 -7.06
N ASP A 42 24.68 13.89 -7.96
CA ASP A 42 24.83 14.41 -9.31
C ASP A 42 23.59 14.17 -10.16
N VAL A 43 23.04 12.95 -10.10
CA VAL A 43 21.77 12.60 -10.79
C VAL A 43 20.63 13.49 -10.31
N MET A 44 20.53 13.72 -8.99
CA MET A 44 19.41 14.45 -8.39
C MET A 44 19.44 15.95 -8.67
N VAL A 45 20.60 16.56 -8.79
CA VAL A 45 20.67 17.99 -9.19
C VAL A 45 20.30 18.17 -10.65
N VAL A 46 20.64 17.23 -11.54
CA VAL A 46 20.18 17.26 -12.94
C VAL A 46 18.69 16.98 -13.02
N LEU A 47 18.18 15.97 -12.30
CA LEU A 47 16.74 15.67 -12.25
C LEU A 47 15.93 16.88 -11.77
N SER A 48 16.47 17.71 -10.85
CA SER A 48 15.82 18.97 -10.42
C SER A 48 15.54 19.95 -11.54
N LEU A 49 16.27 19.89 -12.66
CA LEU A 49 16.00 20.71 -13.85
C LEU A 49 14.76 20.26 -14.61
N HIS A 50 14.36 19.01 -14.46
CA HIS A 50 13.26 18.38 -15.18
C HIS A 50 11.95 18.29 -14.38
N LEU A 51 12.03 18.21 -13.04
CA LEU A 51 10.87 18.01 -12.17
C LEU A 51 9.89 19.19 -12.16
N ASN A 52 8.62 18.89 -12.33
CA ASN A 52 7.51 19.83 -12.24
C ASN A 52 6.79 19.66 -10.88
N LEU A 53 7.32 20.31 -9.86
CA LEU A 53 6.80 20.26 -8.49
C LEU A 53 6.45 21.68 -8.01
N ASN A 54 5.35 21.84 -7.30
CA ASN A 54 5.03 23.07 -6.59
C ASN A 54 5.11 22.90 -5.07
N PRO A 55 6.23 23.26 -4.43
CA PRO A 55 6.36 23.16 -2.98
C PRO A 55 5.36 24.01 -2.17
N THR A 56 4.67 24.99 -2.80
CA THR A 56 3.61 25.75 -2.13
C THR A 56 2.24 25.10 -2.22
N ASN A 57 2.07 24.15 -3.13
CA ASN A 57 0.91 23.26 -3.23
C ASN A 57 1.34 21.82 -3.53
N PRO A 58 1.83 21.08 -2.53
CA PRO A 58 2.29 19.70 -2.69
C PRO A 58 1.20 18.72 -3.15
N LYS A 59 -0.06 19.17 -3.14
CA LYS A 59 -1.23 18.40 -3.60
C LYS A 59 -1.69 18.76 -5.01
N TRP A 60 -0.94 19.58 -5.73
CA TRP A 60 -1.22 19.86 -7.14
C TRP A 60 -1.35 18.56 -7.93
N LEU A 61 -2.49 18.38 -8.60
CA LEU A 61 -2.83 17.09 -9.19
C LEU A 61 -1.88 16.67 -10.31
N ASN A 62 -1.50 17.63 -11.18
CA ASN A 62 -0.62 17.37 -12.33
C ASN A 62 0.88 17.59 -12.03
N ARG A 63 1.29 17.53 -10.75
CA ARG A 63 2.71 17.51 -10.39
C ARG A 63 3.36 16.18 -10.77
N ASP A 64 4.63 16.19 -11.13
CA ASP A 64 5.40 14.95 -11.25
C ASP A 64 5.41 14.19 -9.92
N ARG A 65 5.46 12.87 -9.97
CA ARG A 65 5.58 12.00 -8.80
C ARG A 65 7.02 11.55 -8.68
N LEU A 66 7.61 11.73 -7.52
CA LEU A 66 8.96 11.27 -7.21
C LEU A 66 8.91 10.25 -6.08
N VAL A 67 9.31 9.00 -6.39
CA VAL A 67 9.30 7.88 -5.46
C VAL A 67 10.74 7.45 -5.18
N PHE A 68 11.10 7.40 -3.90
CA PHE A 68 12.35 6.82 -3.43
C PHE A 68 12.09 5.36 -3.05
N SER A 69 12.27 4.42 -3.98
CA SER A 69 12.07 2.98 -3.71
C SER A 69 13.09 2.48 -2.71
N GLY A 70 14.36 2.81 -2.90
CA GLY A 70 15.38 2.66 -1.89
C GLY A 70 15.17 3.68 -0.75
N GLY A 71 14.26 3.39 0.18
CA GLY A 71 13.88 4.32 1.26
C GLY A 71 15.02 4.68 2.21
N HIS A 72 16.14 3.94 2.18
CA HIS A 72 17.37 4.28 2.89
C HIS A 72 18.01 5.60 2.38
N ALA A 73 17.65 6.07 1.18
CA ALA A 73 18.01 7.40 0.66
C ALA A 73 17.21 8.56 1.31
N SER A 74 16.61 8.35 2.47
CA SER A 74 15.74 9.33 3.14
C SER A 74 16.41 10.69 3.41
N ALA A 75 17.68 10.71 3.80
CA ALA A 75 18.44 11.97 4.00
C ALA A 75 18.55 12.76 2.68
N LEU A 76 18.69 12.09 1.53
CA LEU A 76 18.69 12.70 0.20
C LEU A 76 17.31 13.30 -0.10
N ALA A 77 16.24 12.53 0.13
CA ALA A 77 14.87 13.00 -0.08
C ALA A 77 14.58 14.26 0.74
N TYR A 78 14.85 14.25 2.03
CA TYR A 78 14.56 15.39 2.92
C TYR A 78 15.43 16.62 2.60
N SER A 79 16.71 16.40 2.27
CA SER A 79 17.59 17.50 1.84
C SER A 79 17.06 18.17 0.57
N LEU A 80 16.60 17.41 -0.42
CA LEU A 80 16.01 17.94 -1.64
C LEU A 80 14.69 18.68 -1.37
N LEU A 81 13.78 18.12 -0.58
CA LEU A 81 12.52 18.77 -0.23
C LEU A 81 12.76 20.11 0.45
N HIS A 82 13.71 20.19 1.40
CA HIS A 82 14.14 21.44 2.03
C HIS A 82 14.68 22.44 0.98
N LEU A 83 15.61 21.99 0.15
CA LEU A 83 16.26 22.83 -0.85
C LEU A 83 15.29 23.35 -1.92
N TRP A 84 14.32 22.54 -2.34
CA TRP A 84 13.26 22.93 -3.28
C TRP A 84 12.23 23.88 -2.66
N GLY A 85 12.14 23.95 -1.33
CA GLY A 85 11.30 24.89 -0.59
C GLY A 85 9.94 24.38 -0.16
N PHE A 86 9.81 23.07 0.08
CA PHE A 86 8.71 22.47 0.84
C PHE A 86 8.73 22.91 2.31
N ASP A 87 7.65 22.67 3.06
CA ASP A 87 7.57 22.99 4.51
C ASP A 87 8.43 22.03 5.34
N LEU A 88 9.72 22.11 5.11
CA LEU A 88 10.74 21.36 5.82
C LEU A 88 11.93 22.30 6.12
N SER A 89 12.07 22.70 7.37
CA SER A 89 13.09 23.65 7.79
C SER A 89 14.46 22.98 7.95
N LEU A 90 15.53 23.81 8.02
CA LEU A 90 16.87 23.31 8.34
C LEU A 90 16.93 22.67 9.74
N GLU A 91 16.13 23.17 10.68
CA GLU A 91 16.03 22.59 12.02
C GLU A 91 15.34 21.21 11.99
N ASP A 92 14.39 21.00 11.09
CA ASP A 92 13.80 19.66 10.87
C ASP A 92 14.84 18.69 10.34
N LEU A 93 15.71 19.11 9.41
CA LEU A 93 16.83 18.28 8.92
C LEU A 93 17.81 17.93 10.05
N LYS A 94 18.12 18.88 10.94
CA LYS A 94 18.98 18.65 12.11
C LYS A 94 18.37 17.65 13.12
N ARG A 95 17.09 17.39 13.02
CA ARG A 95 16.36 16.41 13.86
C ARG A 95 16.13 15.08 13.15
N PHE A 96 16.89 14.79 12.10
CA PHE A 96 16.78 13.52 11.37
C PHE A 96 16.80 12.31 12.31
N ARG A 97 15.86 11.38 12.13
CA ARG A 97 15.69 10.16 12.93
C ARG A 97 15.45 10.39 14.43
N GLN A 98 14.96 11.58 14.83
CA GLN A 98 14.62 11.86 16.21
C GLN A 98 13.11 11.68 16.43
N LEU A 99 12.73 11.36 17.67
CA LEU A 99 11.33 11.22 18.06
C LEU A 99 10.53 12.50 17.73
N HIS A 100 9.36 12.35 17.13
CA HIS A 100 8.49 13.45 16.70
C HIS A 100 9.11 14.42 15.68
N SER A 101 10.16 14.01 14.95
CA SER A 101 10.70 14.84 13.88
C SER A 101 9.90 14.66 12.58
N LYS A 102 9.92 15.69 11.71
CA LYS A 102 9.37 15.58 10.34
C LYS A 102 10.24 14.74 9.39
N THR A 103 11.39 14.23 9.87
CA THR A 103 12.37 13.51 9.06
C THR A 103 12.65 12.11 9.65
N PRO A 104 11.69 11.18 9.53
CA PRO A 104 11.83 9.81 10.03
C PRO A 104 12.95 9.05 9.31
N GLY A 105 13.25 7.84 9.78
CA GLY A 105 14.34 7.02 9.28
C GLY A 105 14.25 6.64 7.80
N HIS A 106 13.04 6.47 7.31
CA HIS A 106 12.68 6.21 5.92
C HIS A 106 11.51 7.12 5.53
N PRO A 107 11.26 7.38 4.23
CA PRO A 107 10.15 8.24 3.80
C PRO A 107 8.80 7.70 4.27
N GLU A 108 8.00 8.55 4.91
CA GLU A 108 6.65 8.20 5.38
C GLU A 108 5.61 9.19 4.83
N LEU A 109 4.60 8.65 4.14
CA LEU A 109 3.45 9.40 3.64
C LEU A 109 2.71 10.05 4.81
N HIS A 110 2.25 11.29 4.64
CA HIS A 110 1.59 12.12 5.66
C HIS A 110 2.49 12.59 6.82
N HIS A 111 3.73 12.12 6.92
CA HIS A 111 4.68 12.54 7.94
C HIS A 111 5.57 13.70 7.46
N THR A 112 6.09 13.58 6.23
CA THR A 112 6.89 14.62 5.58
C THR A 112 6.16 15.12 4.33
N GLU A 113 5.92 16.41 4.24
CA GLU A 113 5.31 17.01 3.07
C GLU A 113 6.18 16.85 1.83
N GLY A 114 5.59 16.45 0.70
CA GLY A 114 6.30 16.14 -0.54
C GLY A 114 6.73 14.68 -0.70
N ILE A 115 6.57 13.85 0.32
CA ILE A 115 6.70 12.39 0.18
C ILE A 115 5.40 11.80 -0.39
N GLU A 116 5.51 11.11 -1.52
CA GLU A 116 4.36 10.55 -2.26
C GLU A 116 3.85 9.22 -1.69
N ILE A 117 4.75 8.41 -1.10
CA ILE A 117 4.44 7.09 -0.57
C ILE A 117 5.46 6.67 0.50
N THR A 118 5.06 5.85 1.45
CA THR A 118 5.95 5.27 2.45
C THR A 118 6.78 4.15 1.83
N THR A 119 8.11 4.24 2.00
CA THR A 119 9.06 3.24 1.54
C THR A 119 10.01 2.81 2.67
N GLY A 120 10.89 1.88 2.39
CA GLY A 120 11.81 1.26 3.36
C GLY A 120 11.97 -0.22 3.07
N PRO A 121 10.87 -1.03 3.04
CA PRO A 121 10.94 -2.36 2.46
C PRO A 121 11.23 -2.24 0.95
N LEU A 122 12.32 -2.87 0.51
CA LEU A 122 12.82 -2.77 -0.86
C LEU A 122 11.79 -3.28 -1.89
N GLY A 123 11.80 -2.70 -3.08
CA GLY A 123 10.89 -3.03 -4.18
C GLY A 123 9.47 -2.46 -4.06
N GLN A 124 9.00 -2.12 -2.85
CA GLN A 124 7.66 -1.56 -2.65
C GLN A 124 7.49 -0.23 -3.39
N GLY A 125 8.47 0.66 -3.29
CA GLY A 125 8.44 1.95 -4.00
C GLY A 125 8.44 1.79 -5.51
N PHE A 126 9.18 0.83 -6.05
CA PHE A 126 9.17 0.50 -7.48
C PHE A 126 7.74 0.13 -7.93
N ALA A 127 7.08 -0.80 -7.22
CA ALA A 127 5.71 -1.20 -7.51
C ALA A 127 4.70 -0.06 -7.32
N ASN A 128 4.90 0.80 -6.31
CA ASN A 128 4.07 1.99 -6.13
C ASN A 128 4.25 2.99 -7.29
N ALA A 129 5.45 3.16 -7.83
CA ALA A 129 5.67 4.01 -9.00
C ALA A 129 4.92 3.50 -10.23
N VAL A 130 4.88 2.17 -10.45
CA VAL A 130 4.01 1.55 -11.45
C VAL A 130 2.55 1.90 -11.21
N GLY A 131 2.08 1.79 -9.97
CA GLY A 131 0.71 2.16 -9.58
C GLY A 131 0.39 3.65 -9.80
N PHE A 132 1.30 4.57 -9.48
CA PHE A 132 1.13 6.00 -9.80
C PHE A 132 1.07 6.27 -11.31
N SER A 133 1.87 5.54 -12.09
CA SER A 133 1.82 5.63 -13.55
C SER A 133 0.49 5.12 -14.11
N MET A 134 -0.03 4.00 -13.59
CA MET A 134 -1.37 3.50 -13.92
C MET A 134 -2.45 4.51 -13.51
N ALA A 135 -2.38 5.06 -12.30
CA ALA A 135 -3.32 6.10 -11.84
C ALA A 135 -3.35 7.31 -12.77
N SER A 136 -2.17 7.76 -13.23
CA SER A 136 -2.03 8.86 -14.18
C SER A 136 -2.70 8.54 -15.52
N GLN A 137 -2.46 7.36 -16.10
CA GLN A 137 -3.07 6.97 -17.39
C GLN A 137 -4.59 6.86 -17.28
N TYR A 138 -5.10 6.28 -16.20
CA TYR A 138 -6.54 6.19 -16.00
C TYR A 138 -7.17 7.58 -15.79
N ALA A 139 -6.54 8.43 -14.98
CA ALA A 139 -6.99 9.81 -14.77
C ALA A 139 -6.97 10.63 -16.09
N GLN A 140 -5.96 10.43 -16.94
CA GLN A 140 -5.87 11.06 -18.25
C GLN A 140 -7.04 10.67 -19.17
N ASN A 141 -7.45 9.40 -19.15
CA ASN A 141 -8.59 8.93 -19.93
C ASN A 141 -9.93 9.42 -19.37
N LEU A 142 -10.05 9.57 -18.05
CA LEU A 142 -11.27 10.09 -17.41
C LEU A 142 -11.44 11.60 -17.60
N LEU A 143 -10.35 12.36 -17.55
CA LEU A 143 -10.37 13.82 -17.55
C LEU A 143 -10.05 14.36 -18.94
N ASP A 144 -8.78 14.45 -19.26
CA ASP A 144 -8.16 14.76 -20.55
C ASP A 144 -6.62 14.83 -20.40
N LYS A 145 -5.90 14.91 -21.53
CA LYS A 145 -4.43 15.03 -21.55
C LYS A 145 -3.91 16.39 -21.02
N GLU A 146 -4.72 17.42 -21.06
CA GLU A 146 -4.36 18.74 -20.54
C GLU A 146 -4.43 18.75 -19.01
N ALA A 147 -5.39 18.00 -18.45
CA ALA A 147 -5.53 17.87 -17.01
C ALA A 147 -4.44 16.98 -16.38
N ILE A 148 -4.04 15.90 -17.06
CA ILE A 148 -3.06 14.94 -16.54
C ILE A 148 -2.00 14.64 -17.61
N SER A 149 -0.77 15.08 -17.34
CA SER A 149 0.37 14.89 -18.26
C SER A 149 1.70 14.66 -17.53
N HIS A 150 1.66 14.54 -16.20
CA HIS A 150 2.85 14.42 -15.38
C HIS A 150 3.61 13.10 -15.60
N LYS A 151 4.89 13.11 -15.31
CA LYS A 151 5.74 11.93 -15.27
C LYS A 151 5.80 11.36 -13.84
N VAL A 152 6.16 10.09 -13.76
CA VAL A 152 6.46 9.39 -12.51
C VAL A 152 7.93 8.99 -12.55
N TYR A 153 8.71 9.50 -11.60
CA TYR A 153 10.11 9.17 -11.42
C TYR A 153 10.26 8.26 -10.21
N CYS A 154 11.02 7.18 -10.37
CA CYS A 154 11.32 6.25 -9.29
C CYS A 154 12.83 6.08 -9.17
N LEU A 155 13.38 6.28 -7.98
CA LEU A 155 14.78 5.97 -7.68
C LEU A 155 14.83 4.58 -7.05
N CYS A 156 15.58 3.66 -7.62
CA CYS A 156 15.80 2.32 -7.09
C CYS A 156 17.30 1.97 -7.10
N GLY A 157 17.70 1.03 -6.27
CA GLY A 157 19.04 0.50 -6.22
C GLY A 157 19.09 -1.00 -6.54
N ASP A 158 20.29 -1.58 -6.45
CA ASP A 158 20.54 -3.00 -6.69
C ASP A 158 19.62 -3.91 -5.86
N GLY A 159 19.42 -3.59 -4.58
CA GLY A 159 18.56 -4.37 -3.69
C GLY A 159 17.07 -4.32 -4.08
N ASP A 160 16.57 -3.17 -4.55
CA ASP A 160 15.19 -3.08 -5.06
C ASP A 160 14.97 -4.03 -6.24
N LEU A 161 15.96 -4.15 -7.14
CA LEU A 161 15.85 -4.97 -8.34
C LEU A 161 16.03 -6.48 -8.09
N GLN A 162 16.51 -6.87 -6.91
CA GLN A 162 16.56 -8.27 -6.47
C GLN A 162 15.22 -8.76 -5.90
N GLU A 163 14.38 -7.85 -5.42
CA GLU A 163 13.08 -8.20 -4.84
C GLU A 163 12.08 -8.74 -5.89
N GLY A 164 11.37 -9.82 -5.55
CA GLY A 164 10.38 -10.44 -6.43
C GLY A 164 9.28 -9.48 -6.89
N ILE A 165 8.84 -8.57 -6.01
CA ILE A 165 7.83 -7.57 -6.33
C ILE A 165 8.27 -6.65 -7.49
N SER A 166 9.56 -6.38 -7.64
CA SER A 166 10.10 -5.58 -8.75
C SER A 166 9.99 -6.32 -10.08
N TYR A 167 10.18 -7.65 -10.10
CA TYR A 167 9.95 -8.47 -11.30
C TYR A 167 8.47 -8.46 -11.72
N GLU A 168 7.55 -8.65 -10.77
CA GLU A 168 6.11 -8.60 -11.02
C GLU A 168 5.71 -7.25 -11.62
N SER A 169 6.18 -6.17 -10.99
CA SER A 169 5.82 -4.79 -11.35
C SER A 169 6.43 -4.37 -12.68
N ALA A 170 7.70 -4.68 -12.94
CA ALA A 170 8.37 -4.36 -14.20
C ALA A 170 7.71 -5.07 -15.39
N SER A 171 7.40 -6.37 -15.22
CA SER A 171 6.69 -7.14 -16.25
C SER A 171 5.31 -6.54 -16.56
N LEU A 172 4.54 -6.12 -15.55
CA LEU A 172 3.24 -5.49 -15.75
C LEU A 172 3.37 -4.11 -16.41
N ALA A 173 4.32 -3.29 -15.97
CA ALA A 173 4.53 -1.95 -16.54
C ALA A 173 4.88 -1.99 -18.03
N GLY A 174 5.76 -2.91 -18.44
CA GLY A 174 6.08 -3.11 -19.85
C GLY A 174 4.93 -3.63 -20.68
N HIS A 175 4.11 -4.56 -20.11
CA HIS A 175 2.88 -5.05 -20.74
C HIS A 175 1.89 -3.90 -21.00
N LEU A 176 1.69 -3.02 -20.02
CA LEU A 176 0.78 -1.88 -20.10
C LEU A 176 1.38 -0.68 -20.86
N ARG A 177 2.65 -0.73 -21.24
CA ARG A 177 3.36 0.35 -21.95
C ARG A 177 3.24 1.70 -21.23
N LEU A 178 3.56 1.73 -19.94
CA LEU A 178 3.45 2.93 -19.10
C LEU A 178 4.50 3.99 -19.48
N ASP A 179 4.25 4.77 -20.52
CA ASP A 179 5.16 5.74 -21.15
C ASP A 179 5.48 6.97 -20.28
N ASN A 180 4.76 7.17 -19.20
CA ASN A 180 5.01 8.24 -18.23
C ASN A 180 5.87 7.79 -17.03
N LEU A 181 6.30 6.52 -16.98
CA LEU A 181 7.15 5.96 -15.93
C LEU A 181 8.62 6.00 -16.32
N ILE A 182 9.45 6.65 -15.51
CA ILE A 182 10.90 6.70 -15.64
C ILE A 182 11.53 6.21 -14.35
N VAL A 183 12.18 5.05 -14.39
CA VAL A 183 12.91 4.48 -13.27
C VAL A 183 14.38 4.79 -13.42
N ILE A 184 14.98 5.42 -12.44
CA ILE A 184 16.42 5.71 -12.38
C ILE A 184 17.03 4.67 -11.45
N TYR A 185 17.83 3.80 -12.00
CA TYR A 185 18.54 2.74 -11.28
C TYR A 185 19.94 3.21 -10.91
N ASP A 186 20.18 3.34 -9.60
CA ASP A 186 21.49 3.57 -8.99
C ASP A 186 22.34 2.30 -9.07
N SER A 187 23.04 2.14 -10.19
CA SER A 187 23.90 0.98 -10.46
C SER A 187 25.30 1.22 -9.90
N ASN A 188 25.44 1.09 -8.58
CA ASN A 188 26.70 1.30 -7.88
C ASN A 188 27.44 0.00 -7.50
N GLN A 189 26.83 -1.15 -7.77
CA GLN A 189 27.39 -2.49 -7.61
C GLN A 189 27.77 -2.88 -6.16
N ILE A 190 27.17 -2.19 -5.15
CA ILE A 190 27.49 -2.42 -3.73
C ILE A 190 26.18 -2.57 -2.92
N SER A 191 26.15 -3.55 -2.05
CA SER A 191 25.14 -3.74 -1.03
C SER A 191 25.75 -3.72 0.39
N ILE A 192 24.95 -4.07 1.40
CA ILE A 192 25.44 -4.13 2.80
C ILE A 192 26.55 -5.18 2.97
N GLU A 193 26.44 -6.31 2.27
CA GLU A 193 27.42 -7.42 2.38
C GLU A 193 28.69 -7.20 1.54
N GLY A 194 28.72 -6.17 0.68
CA GLY A 194 29.85 -5.88 -0.21
C GLY A 194 29.45 -5.77 -1.67
N ALA A 195 30.30 -6.22 -2.58
CA ALA A 195 30.02 -6.25 -4.00
C ALA A 195 28.82 -7.15 -4.31
N ILE A 196 27.92 -6.68 -5.20
CA ILE A 196 26.68 -7.41 -5.49
C ILE A 196 26.90 -8.74 -6.23
N ASP A 197 28.04 -8.91 -6.90
CA ASP A 197 28.38 -10.13 -7.66
C ASP A 197 28.48 -11.39 -6.80
N ILE A 198 28.55 -11.24 -5.47
CA ILE A 198 28.47 -12.38 -4.55
C ILE A 198 27.09 -13.05 -4.55
N SER A 199 26.02 -12.34 -4.95
CA SER A 199 24.63 -12.84 -4.90
C SER A 199 23.77 -12.44 -6.11
N PHE A 200 24.23 -11.51 -6.95
CA PHE A 200 23.45 -10.97 -8.05
C PHE A 200 24.34 -10.70 -9.28
N SER A 201 24.12 -11.49 -10.33
CA SER A 201 24.90 -11.44 -11.58
C SER A 201 24.02 -11.30 -12.83
N GLU A 202 22.80 -10.81 -12.65
CA GLU A 202 21.86 -10.61 -13.74
C GLU A 202 22.30 -9.49 -14.69
N GLN A 203 21.97 -9.65 -15.96
CA GLN A 203 22.05 -8.58 -16.94
C GLN A 203 20.74 -7.76 -16.89
N VAL A 204 20.71 -6.77 -16.00
CA VAL A 204 19.51 -5.97 -15.72
C VAL A 204 18.97 -5.31 -16.99
N GLU A 205 19.85 -4.73 -17.83
CA GLU A 205 19.48 -4.19 -19.15
C GLU A 205 18.66 -5.20 -19.96
N THR A 206 19.22 -6.39 -20.18
CA THR A 206 18.59 -7.44 -20.99
C THR A 206 17.23 -7.87 -20.41
N ARG A 207 17.14 -7.97 -19.07
CA ARG A 207 15.88 -8.30 -18.40
C ARG A 207 14.79 -7.27 -18.69
N PHE A 208 15.08 -5.98 -18.57
CA PHE A 208 14.10 -4.94 -18.81
C PHE A 208 13.74 -4.80 -20.30
N LEU A 209 14.70 -4.96 -21.20
CA LEU A 209 14.43 -5.04 -22.64
C LEU A 209 13.46 -6.19 -22.97
N ALA A 210 13.66 -7.38 -22.39
CA ALA A 210 12.76 -8.53 -22.55
C ALA A 210 11.36 -8.29 -21.97
N GLN A 211 11.22 -7.39 -21.02
CA GLN A 211 9.95 -6.95 -20.43
C GLN A 211 9.30 -5.76 -21.18
N ASN A 212 9.75 -5.41 -22.38
CA ASN A 212 9.25 -4.29 -23.20
C ASN A 212 9.52 -2.88 -22.64
N TRP A 213 10.56 -2.69 -21.87
CA TRP A 213 11.02 -1.37 -21.47
C TRP A 213 11.96 -0.75 -22.49
N GLU A 214 12.05 0.57 -22.49
CA GLU A 214 13.20 1.30 -23.01
C GLU A 214 14.29 1.25 -21.97
N VAL A 215 15.55 1.02 -22.37
CA VAL A 215 16.69 1.04 -21.46
C VAL A 215 17.72 2.02 -21.97
N LEU A 216 18.11 2.96 -21.11
CA LEU A 216 19.13 3.97 -21.36
C LEU A 216 20.21 3.82 -20.30
N GLU A 217 21.46 4.10 -20.67
CA GLU A 217 22.59 4.07 -19.74
C GLU A 217 23.36 5.39 -19.76
N CYS A 218 23.89 5.81 -18.63
CA CYS A 218 24.78 6.95 -18.54
C CYS A 218 25.77 6.84 -17.39
N ASP A 219 26.89 7.56 -17.49
CA ASP A 219 27.73 7.87 -16.33
C ASP A 219 26.91 8.78 -15.38
N GLY A 220 26.60 8.28 -14.18
CA GLY A 220 25.83 8.99 -13.14
C GLY A 220 26.56 10.19 -12.53
N HIS A 221 27.78 10.50 -13.01
CA HIS A 221 28.58 11.65 -12.59
C HIS A 221 28.89 12.63 -13.76
N ASP A 222 28.42 12.33 -14.98
CA ASP A 222 28.45 13.24 -16.12
C ASP A 222 27.10 13.97 -16.25
N TYR A 223 27.05 15.23 -15.88
CA TYR A 223 25.83 16.06 -15.89
C TYR A 223 25.18 16.16 -17.27
N GLN A 224 26.00 16.21 -18.36
CA GLN A 224 25.44 16.28 -19.73
C GLN A 224 24.83 14.94 -20.13
N ALA A 225 25.50 13.82 -19.84
CA ALA A 225 25.01 12.49 -20.13
C ALA A 225 23.70 12.20 -19.37
N ILE A 226 23.61 12.56 -18.09
CA ILE A 226 22.38 12.43 -17.29
C ILE A 226 21.26 13.29 -17.89
N TYR A 227 21.56 14.56 -18.26
CA TYR A 227 20.57 15.46 -18.85
C TYR A 227 20.01 14.89 -20.16
N ASP A 228 20.87 14.43 -21.07
CA ASP A 228 20.49 13.90 -22.36
C ASP A 228 19.67 12.61 -22.21
N ALA A 229 20.07 11.72 -21.31
CA ALA A 229 19.33 10.49 -21.00
C ALA A 229 17.92 10.77 -20.44
N LEU A 230 17.76 11.74 -19.52
CA LEU A 230 16.44 12.16 -19.01
C LEU A 230 15.57 12.81 -20.09
N GLU A 231 16.15 13.60 -21.00
CA GLU A 231 15.42 14.16 -22.14
C GLU A 231 14.95 13.07 -23.13
N GLU A 232 15.74 12.03 -23.31
CA GLU A 232 15.35 10.88 -24.15
C GLU A 232 14.26 10.03 -23.46
N ALA A 233 14.44 9.72 -22.19
CA ALA A 233 13.47 8.97 -21.39
C ALA A 233 12.06 9.59 -21.43
N LYS A 234 11.96 10.92 -21.40
CA LYS A 234 10.66 11.62 -21.46
C LYS A 234 9.92 11.45 -22.79
N LYS A 235 10.61 11.06 -23.86
CA LYS A 235 10.05 10.88 -25.23
C LYS A 235 9.68 9.44 -25.52
N SER A 236 10.15 8.49 -24.72
CA SER A 236 9.91 7.06 -24.92
C SER A 236 8.41 6.75 -24.92
N PRO A 237 7.90 5.91 -25.83
CA PRO A 237 6.53 5.40 -25.85
C PRO A 237 6.35 4.18 -24.92
N LYS A 238 7.33 3.89 -24.08
CA LYS A 238 7.39 2.75 -23.14
C LYS A 238 7.88 3.22 -21.78
N PRO A 239 7.67 2.45 -20.71
CA PRO A 239 8.36 2.72 -19.45
C PRO A 239 9.87 2.66 -19.69
N THR A 240 10.61 3.57 -19.05
CA THR A 240 12.06 3.69 -19.27
C THR A 240 12.82 3.35 -18.00
N LEU A 241 13.82 2.47 -18.12
CA LEU A 241 14.87 2.27 -17.14
C LEU A 241 16.09 3.10 -17.54
N LEU A 242 16.48 4.06 -16.73
CA LEU A 242 17.74 4.77 -16.86
C LEU A 242 18.75 4.18 -15.88
N ILE A 243 19.72 3.43 -16.38
CA ILE A 243 20.83 2.86 -15.61
C ILE A 243 21.87 3.97 -15.43
N ALA A 244 21.95 4.51 -14.22
CA ALA A 244 22.97 5.49 -13.86
C ALA A 244 24.12 4.78 -13.16
N HIS A 245 25.25 4.65 -13.82
CA HIS A 245 26.46 4.08 -13.24
C HIS A 245 27.06 5.08 -12.26
N THR A 246 26.93 4.80 -10.98
CA THR A 246 27.39 5.69 -9.89
C THR A 246 28.49 5.04 -9.04
N ILE A 247 29.07 5.84 -8.18
CA ILE A 247 30.01 5.38 -7.16
C ILE A 247 29.37 5.61 -5.79
N ILE A 248 29.10 4.54 -5.06
CA ILE A 248 28.60 4.65 -3.69
C ILE A 248 29.56 5.49 -2.84
N GLY A 249 29.03 6.40 -2.04
CA GLY A 249 29.89 7.25 -1.20
C GLY A 249 30.75 8.25 -1.98
N LYS A 250 30.34 8.67 -3.18
CA LYS A 250 31.06 9.64 -4.01
C LYS A 250 31.46 10.90 -3.24
N GLY A 251 32.76 11.21 -3.23
CA GLY A 251 33.34 12.34 -2.50
C GLY A 251 33.77 12.00 -1.06
N ALA A 252 33.49 10.80 -0.56
CA ALA A 252 33.97 10.34 0.75
C ALA A 252 35.45 9.90 0.65
N VAL A 253 36.37 10.71 1.14
CA VAL A 253 37.82 10.48 1.00
C VAL A 253 38.23 9.10 1.56
N GLY A 254 38.81 8.26 0.69
CA GLY A 254 39.30 6.92 1.05
C GLY A 254 38.19 5.88 1.28
N LEU A 255 36.92 6.24 1.07
CA LEU A 255 35.74 5.35 1.23
C LEU A 255 34.84 5.30 -0.01
N GLU A 256 35.16 6.03 -1.08
CA GLU A 256 34.43 5.92 -2.35
C GLU A 256 34.42 4.47 -2.84
N GLY A 257 33.28 3.97 -3.28
CA GLY A 257 33.10 2.61 -3.78
C GLY A 257 33.08 1.52 -2.69
N SER A 258 33.15 1.89 -1.41
CA SER A 258 33.19 0.93 -0.31
C SER A 258 31.83 0.71 0.33
N GLU A 259 31.54 -0.56 0.66
CA GLU A 259 30.38 -1.00 1.43
C GLU A 259 30.28 -0.32 2.81
N LYS A 260 31.40 0.17 3.34
CA LYS A 260 31.46 0.90 4.62
C LYS A 260 30.64 2.20 4.61
N THR A 261 30.38 2.74 3.41
CA THR A 261 29.51 3.93 3.27
C THR A 261 28.03 3.58 3.16
N HIS A 262 27.68 2.30 2.99
CA HIS A 262 26.28 1.91 2.74
C HIS A 262 25.36 2.28 3.91
N GLY A 263 25.59 1.76 5.10
CA GLY A 263 24.65 1.84 6.23
C GLY A 263 25.21 2.47 7.51
N SER A 264 26.39 3.11 7.47
CA SER A 264 27.05 3.71 8.63
C SER A 264 27.45 5.15 8.36
N PRO A 265 27.34 6.05 9.35
CA PRO A 265 27.84 7.41 9.22
C PRO A 265 29.32 7.43 8.87
N LEU A 266 29.77 8.43 8.12
CA LEU A 266 31.17 8.68 7.88
C LEU A 266 31.85 9.06 9.23
N ASN A 267 33.07 8.60 9.46
CA ASN A 267 33.80 9.10 10.63
C ASN A 267 34.12 10.60 10.44
N LYS A 268 34.32 11.31 11.55
CA LYS A 268 34.51 12.78 11.56
C LYS A 268 35.70 13.25 10.74
N GLU A 269 36.79 12.49 10.73
CA GLU A 269 37.98 12.84 9.97
C GLU A 269 37.72 12.71 8.45
N VAL A 270 37.09 11.60 8.02
CA VAL A 270 36.69 11.42 6.61
C VAL A 270 35.73 12.52 6.17
N LEU A 271 34.71 12.84 6.98
CA LEU A 271 33.77 13.90 6.65
C LEU A 271 34.47 15.26 6.51
N LYS A 272 35.40 15.57 7.40
CA LYS A 272 36.17 16.81 7.36
C LYS A 272 37.05 16.91 6.11
N GLN A 273 37.85 15.86 5.81
CA GLN A 273 38.68 15.82 4.61
C GLN A 273 37.84 15.86 3.32
N SER A 274 36.68 15.22 3.33
CA SER A 274 35.78 15.23 2.18
C SER A 274 35.23 16.62 1.90
N LYS A 275 34.88 17.38 2.95
CA LYS A 275 34.47 18.80 2.83
C LYS A 275 35.61 19.67 2.31
N GLU A 276 36.82 19.49 2.82
CA GLU A 276 38.02 20.23 2.36
C GLU A 276 38.25 20.00 0.86
N ASN A 277 38.20 18.75 0.38
CA ASN A 277 38.35 18.41 -1.02
C ASN A 277 37.26 19.03 -1.91
N ALA A 278 36.07 19.15 -1.38
CA ALA A 278 34.93 19.80 -2.06
C ALA A 278 34.93 21.33 -1.91
N GLN A 279 35.95 21.93 -1.31
CA GLN A 279 36.09 23.38 -1.03
C GLN A 279 34.93 23.93 -0.17
N ILE A 280 34.44 23.10 0.78
CA ILE A 280 33.45 23.48 1.78
C ILE A 280 34.15 23.59 3.13
N ASN A 281 33.74 24.56 3.96
CA ASN A 281 34.34 24.74 5.29
C ASN A 281 34.18 23.46 6.14
N PRO A 282 35.31 22.79 6.49
CA PRO A 282 35.28 21.50 7.18
C PRO A 282 34.81 21.60 8.64
N ASN A 283 34.84 22.80 9.23
CA ASN A 283 34.49 23.05 10.63
C ASN A 283 33.04 23.50 10.82
N GLU A 284 32.27 23.63 9.70
CA GLU A 284 30.90 24.05 9.75
C GLU A 284 29.99 22.93 9.19
N SER A 285 28.78 22.84 9.72
CA SER A 285 27.78 21.88 9.28
C SER A 285 26.50 22.57 8.81
N PHE A 286 25.75 21.91 7.94
CA PHE A 286 24.49 22.42 7.39
C PHE A 286 24.65 23.72 6.58
N ILE A 287 25.76 23.88 5.86
CA ILE A 287 26.08 25.04 5.05
C ILE A 287 25.34 24.98 3.72
N ILE A 288 24.54 25.97 3.43
CA ILE A 288 23.90 26.17 2.13
C ILE A 288 24.22 27.59 1.67
N SER A 289 25.02 27.73 0.61
CA SER A 289 25.34 29.05 0.07
C SER A 289 24.08 29.76 -0.44
N PRO A 290 23.96 31.10 -0.32
CA PRO A 290 22.83 31.85 -0.88
C PRO A 290 22.61 31.59 -2.37
N LYS A 291 23.69 31.40 -3.13
CA LYS A 291 23.66 31.08 -4.56
C LYS A 291 23.02 29.72 -4.82
N ASN A 292 23.44 28.68 -4.12
CA ASN A 292 22.86 27.34 -4.28
C ASN A 292 21.40 27.28 -3.80
N LYS A 293 21.10 27.96 -2.69
CA LYS A 293 19.71 28.09 -2.21
C LYS A 293 18.78 28.71 -3.27
N MET A 294 19.27 29.70 -4.04
CA MET A 294 18.53 30.30 -5.14
C MET A 294 18.34 29.30 -6.29
N HIS A 295 19.39 28.56 -6.67
CA HIS A 295 19.32 27.60 -7.77
C HIS A 295 18.34 26.45 -7.48
N PHE A 296 18.37 25.85 -6.29
CA PHE A 296 17.40 24.83 -5.93
C PHE A 296 15.95 25.34 -5.93
N LYS A 297 15.73 26.61 -5.54
CA LYS A 297 14.40 27.23 -5.55
C LYS A 297 13.82 27.44 -6.96
N GLU A 298 14.61 27.28 -8.02
CA GLU A 298 14.10 27.33 -9.40
C GLU A 298 13.00 26.29 -9.62
N VAL A 299 13.05 25.13 -8.95
CA VAL A 299 11.97 24.11 -8.96
C VAL A 299 10.64 24.72 -8.50
N LYS A 300 10.66 25.44 -7.36
CA LYS A 300 9.47 26.13 -6.84
C LYS A 300 8.95 27.19 -7.79
N VAL A 301 9.84 28.05 -8.32
CA VAL A 301 9.45 29.13 -9.23
C VAL A 301 8.78 28.57 -10.49
N ARG A 302 9.38 27.53 -11.07
CA ARG A 302 8.83 26.82 -12.23
C ARG A 302 7.47 26.19 -11.91
N GLY A 303 7.37 25.46 -10.80
CA GLY A 303 6.15 24.75 -10.40
C GLY A 303 4.97 25.68 -10.14
N VAL A 304 5.16 26.78 -9.44
CA VAL A 304 4.10 27.82 -9.23
C VAL A 304 3.58 28.32 -10.56
N SER A 305 4.47 28.61 -11.52
CA SER A 305 4.08 29.10 -12.85
C SER A 305 3.34 28.04 -13.66
N LEU A 306 3.80 26.79 -13.62
CA LEU A 306 3.18 25.67 -14.34
C LEU A 306 1.80 25.35 -13.78
N GLU A 307 1.62 25.33 -12.47
CA GLU A 307 0.31 25.10 -11.86
C GLU A 307 -0.68 26.21 -12.22
N ALA A 308 -0.26 27.48 -12.18
CA ALA A 308 -1.12 28.60 -12.56
C ALA A 308 -1.55 28.54 -14.04
N LEU A 309 -0.69 28.06 -14.94
CA LEU A 309 -1.03 27.81 -16.35
C LEU A 309 -1.99 26.64 -16.48
N TRP A 310 -1.71 25.53 -15.76
CA TRP A 310 -2.57 24.35 -15.74
C TRP A 310 -3.98 24.66 -15.22
N GLU A 311 -4.12 25.40 -14.13
CA GLU A 311 -5.43 25.79 -13.61
C GLU A 311 -6.26 26.60 -14.61
N LYS A 312 -5.60 27.44 -15.42
CA LYS A 312 -6.24 28.23 -16.48
C LYS A 312 -6.62 27.38 -17.69
N SER A 313 -5.88 26.33 -18.00
CA SER A 313 -6.18 25.44 -19.13
C SER A 313 -7.38 24.53 -18.88
N LEU A 314 -7.68 24.22 -17.61
CA LEU A 314 -8.78 23.33 -17.24
C LEU A 314 -10.14 23.89 -17.59
N SER A 315 -10.94 23.11 -18.33
CA SER A 315 -12.34 23.44 -18.59
C SER A 315 -13.19 23.40 -17.31
N PRO A 316 -14.30 24.14 -17.23
CA PRO A 316 -15.23 24.05 -16.09
C PRO A 316 -15.70 22.60 -15.85
N LYS A 317 -15.98 21.84 -16.91
CA LYS A 317 -16.39 20.45 -16.84
C LYS A 317 -15.30 19.54 -16.23
N THR A 318 -14.04 19.74 -16.62
CA THR A 318 -12.90 18.99 -16.06
C THR A 318 -12.73 19.30 -14.57
N LYS A 319 -12.87 20.57 -14.15
CA LYS A 319 -12.80 20.95 -12.73
C LYS A 319 -13.93 20.32 -11.91
N GLU A 320 -15.15 20.33 -12.44
CA GLU A 320 -16.30 19.67 -11.81
C GLU A 320 -16.08 18.16 -11.65
N LYS A 321 -15.54 17.50 -12.70
CA LYS A 321 -15.23 16.06 -12.65
C LYS A 321 -14.14 15.73 -11.65
N ILE A 322 -13.08 16.52 -11.57
CA ILE A 322 -12.03 16.37 -10.53
C ILE A 322 -12.64 16.49 -9.14
N HIS A 323 -13.53 17.48 -8.94
CA HIS A 323 -14.20 17.67 -7.65
C HIS A 323 -15.09 16.48 -7.30
N ALA A 324 -15.87 15.97 -8.26
CA ALA A 324 -16.74 14.82 -8.07
C ALA A 324 -15.96 13.54 -7.71
N LEU A 325 -14.82 13.29 -8.39
CA LEU A 325 -13.96 12.14 -8.08
C LEU A 325 -13.37 12.22 -6.67
N LYS A 326 -12.92 13.41 -6.25
CA LYS A 326 -12.33 13.61 -4.90
C LYS A 326 -13.34 13.52 -3.76
N ASN A 327 -14.60 13.86 -4.01
CA ASN A 327 -15.62 14.03 -2.97
C ASN A 327 -16.83 13.12 -3.21
N PHE A 328 -16.63 11.94 -3.79
CA PHE A 328 -17.71 11.02 -4.06
C PHE A 328 -18.37 10.53 -2.76
N ASP A 329 -19.70 10.63 -2.69
CA ASP A 329 -20.48 10.17 -1.53
C ASP A 329 -20.92 8.71 -1.71
N PHE A 330 -20.21 7.79 -1.08
CA PHE A 330 -20.53 6.37 -1.10
C PHE A 330 -21.83 6.01 -0.37
N ASN A 331 -22.43 6.91 0.43
CA ASN A 331 -23.74 6.66 1.03
C ASN A 331 -24.88 6.83 0.03
N ALA A 332 -24.65 7.52 -1.09
CA ALA A 332 -25.63 7.71 -2.15
C ALA A 332 -25.76 6.51 -3.11
N ILE A 333 -24.91 5.49 -2.99
CA ILE A 333 -24.92 4.29 -3.84
C ILE A 333 -26.23 3.50 -3.67
N HIS A 334 -26.80 3.06 -4.80
CA HIS A 334 -27.93 2.14 -4.82
C HIS A 334 -27.43 0.69 -4.73
N TYR A 335 -27.28 0.20 -3.51
CA TYR A 335 -26.81 -1.16 -3.25
C TYR A 335 -27.85 -2.21 -3.68
N PRO A 336 -27.42 -3.44 -4.05
CA PRO A 336 -28.35 -4.52 -4.39
C PRO A 336 -29.16 -4.94 -3.18
N THR A 337 -30.40 -5.36 -3.43
CA THR A 337 -31.29 -5.96 -2.42
C THR A 337 -31.23 -7.47 -2.49
N PHE A 338 -31.40 -8.14 -1.34
CA PHE A 338 -31.39 -9.59 -1.22
C PHE A 338 -32.67 -10.06 -0.56
N LYS A 339 -32.98 -11.36 -0.69
CA LYS A 339 -34.18 -11.92 -0.09
C LYS A 339 -33.81 -12.89 1.03
N LYS A 340 -34.39 -12.67 2.21
CA LYS A 340 -34.23 -13.58 3.36
C LYS A 340 -34.60 -15.03 2.97
N GLY A 341 -33.75 -15.97 3.35
CA GLY A 341 -33.91 -17.40 3.08
C GLY A 341 -33.32 -17.84 1.74
N GLU A 342 -32.85 -16.94 0.89
CA GLU A 342 -32.03 -17.33 -0.26
C GLU A 342 -30.71 -17.96 0.19
N SER A 343 -30.07 -18.73 -0.70
CA SER A 343 -28.77 -19.35 -0.46
C SER A 343 -27.75 -18.71 -1.41
N LEU A 344 -26.82 -17.91 -0.87
CA LEU A 344 -25.88 -17.11 -1.68
C LEU A 344 -24.50 -17.03 -1.02
N ALA A 345 -23.44 -17.30 -1.78
CA ALA A 345 -22.08 -17.09 -1.29
C ALA A 345 -21.77 -15.59 -1.10
N THR A 346 -21.05 -15.21 -0.04
CA THR A 346 -20.74 -13.80 0.19
C THR A 346 -19.82 -13.22 -0.89
N ARG A 347 -18.94 -14.03 -1.55
CA ARG A 347 -18.22 -13.57 -2.75
C ARG A 347 -19.12 -13.18 -3.91
N VAL A 348 -20.30 -13.84 -4.07
CA VAL A 348 -21.24 -13.54 -5.15
C VAL A 348 -22.01 -12.26 -4.83
N SER A 349 -22.51 -12.11 -3.60
CA SER A 349 -23.13 -10.84 -3.17
C SER A 349 -22.15 -9.67 -3.24
N ASN A 350 -20.87 -9.90 -2.91
CA ASN A 350 -19.84 -8.87 -3.06
C ASN A 350 -19.63 -8.44 -4.51
N GLY A 351 -19.62 -9.38 -5.46
CA GLY A 351 -19.55 -9.05 -6.89
C GLY A 351 -20.72 -8.19 -7.37
N MET A 352 -21.92 -8.41 -6.83
CA MET A 352 -23.08 -7.54 -7.10
C MET A 352 -22.88 -6.14 -6.50
N ILE A 353 -22.33 -6.06 -5.29
CA ILE A 353 -22.02 -4.80 -4.59
C ILE A 353 -20.95 -4.01 -5.34
N LEU A 354 -19.83 -4.65 -5.73
CA LEU A 354 -18.77 -4.00 -6.52
C LEU A 354 -19.31 -3.42 -7.83
N ASN A 355 -20.17 -4.15 -8.53
CA ASN A 355 -20.79 -3.68 -9.77
C ASN A 355 -21.75 -2.51 -9.54
N ALA A 356 -22.48 -2.47 -8.42
CA ALA A 356 -23.32 -1.33 -8.07
C ALA A 356 -22.48 -0.08 -7.82
N ILE A 357 -21.39 -0.20 -7.07
CA ILE A 357 -20.46 0.90 -6.79
C ILE A 357 -19.81 1.41 -8.09
N ALA A 358 -19.24 0.52 -8.89
CA ALA A 358 -18.53 0.88 -10.11
C ALA A 358 -19.42 1.56 -11.16
N LYS A 359 -20.70 1.22 -11.19
CA LYS A 359 -21.68 1.85 -12.08
C LYS A 359 -21.89 3.33 -11.77
N GLU A 360 -21.80 3.72 -10.51
CA GLU A 360 -22.07 5.08 -10.04
C GLU A 360 -20.79 5.88 -9.75
N CYS A 361 -19.65 5.21 -9.52
CA CYS A 361 -18.39 5.83 -9.17
C CYS A 361 -17.28 5.47 -10.18
N GLU A 362 -16.97 6.36 -11.11
CA GLU A 362 -15.85 6.17 -12.06
C GLU A 362 -14.46 6.11 -11.37
N GLY A 363 -14.36 6.64 -10.14
CA GLY A 363 -13.16 6.58 -9.32
C GLY A 363 -12.97 5.26 -8.57
N PHE A 364 -13.92 4.32 -8.66
CA PHE A 364 -13.84 3.00 -8.05
C PHE A 364 -13.35 1.98 -9.09
N LEU A 365 -12.15 1.44 -8.91
CA LEU A 365 -11.52 0.55 -9.90
C LEU A 365 -10.70 -0.54 -9.21
N GLY A 366 -10.49 -1.66 -9.89
CA GLY A 366 -9.69 -2.74 -9.34
C GLY A 366 -9.79 -4.03 -10.13
N GLY A 367 -9.28 -5.11 -9.54
CA GLY A 367 -9.28 -6.43 -10.17
C GLY A 367 -8.64 -7.49 -9.31
N SER A 368 -8.41 -8.65 -9.88
CA SER A 368 -7.85 -9.82 -9.21
C SER A 368 -6.49 -10.23 -9.76
N ALA A 369 -5.73 -10.97 -8.95
CA ALA A 369 -4.54 -11.69 -9.38
C ALA A 369 -4.94 -12.93 -10.19
N ASP A 370 -5.38 -12.71 -11.43
CA ASP A 370 -5.85 -13.75 -12.40
C ASP A 370 -7.04 -14.61 -11.92
N LEU A 371 -7.76 -14.20 -10.88
CA LEU A 371 -8.82 -14.96 -10.23
C LEU A 371 -10.20 -14.27 -10.34
N ALA A 372 -10.40 -13.30 -11.24
CA ALA A 372 -11.64 -12.53 -11.35
C ALA A 372 -12.93 -13.38 -11.46
N PRO A 373 -12.98 -14.49 -12.23
CA PRO A 373 -14.16 -15.34 -12.29
C PRO A 373 -14.48 -16.02 -10.95
N SER A 374 -13.45 -16.48 -10.22
CA SER A 374 -13.59 -17.15 -8.93
C SER A 374 -13.90 -16.17 -7.79
N ASN A 375 -13.29 -14.99 -7.82
CA ASN A 375 -13.51 -13.93 -6.82
C ASN A 375 -14.81 -13.13 -7.07
N ASN A 376 -15.43 -13.25 -8.26
CA ASN A 376 -16.56 -12.44 -8.72
C ASN A 376 -16.27 -10.94 -8.73
N THR A 377 -15.09 -10.53 -9.19
CA THR A 377 -14.64 -9.14 -9.15
C THR A 377 -14.71 -8.40 -10.48
N HIS A 378 -15.15 -9.06 -11.55
CA HIS A 378 -15.30 -8.42 -12.85
C HIS A 378 -16.42 -7.38 -12.85
N LEU A 379 -16.08 -6.15 -13.24
CA LEU A 379 -17.00 -5.01 -13.35
C LEU A 379 -17.66 -5.02 -14.72
N LYS A 380 -18.89 -5.56 -14.80
CA LYS A 380 -19.57 -5.93 -16.04
C LYS A 380 -19.90 -4.75 -16.97
N HIS A 381 -20.08 -3.56 -16.41
CA HIS A 381 -20.48 -2.35 -17.14
C HIS A 381 -19.30 -1.43 -17.45
N SER A 382 -18.10 -1.87 -17.15
CA SER A 382 -16.88 -1.14 -17.41
C SER A 382 -15.97 -1.93 -18.34
N GLY A 383 -15.16 -1.23 -19.14
CA GLY A 383 -14.09 -1.83 -19.94
C GLY A 383 -12.84 -2.13 -19.10
N ASP A 384 -11.80 -2.57 -19.80
CA ASP A 384 -10.50 -2.87 -19.22
C ASP A 384 -9.63 -1.62 -19.16
N PHE A 385 -8.72 -1.59 -18.18
CA PHE A 385 -7.69 -0.56 -18.08
C PHE A 385 -6.87 -0.44 -19.39
N PRO A 386 -6.50 0.76 -19.87
CA PRO A 386 -6.65 2.05 -19.18
C PRO A 386 -7.97 2.80 -19.45
N LEU A 387 -8.86 2.27 -20.28
CA LEU A 387 -10.11 2.94 -20.66
C LEU A 387 -11.27 2.65 -19.69
N GLY A 388 -11.17 1.57 -18.93
CA GLY A 388 -12.18 1.13 -17.97
C GLY A 388 -11.60 0.79 -16.60
N GLN A 389 -12.49 0.36 -15.69
CA GLN A 389 -12.20 0.18 -14.27
C GLN A 389 -11.66 -1.23 -13.94
N ASN A 390 -11.68 -2.19 -14.89
CA ASN A 390 -11.14 -3.53 -14.68
C ASN A 390 -9.61 -3.51 -14.82
N LEU A 391 -8.91 -3.83 -13.72
CA LEU A 391 -7.46 -4.02 -13.69
C LEU A 391 -7.11 -5.51 -13.78
N HIS A 392 -6.21 -5.87 -14.68
CA HIS A 392 -5.72 -7.23 -14.85
C HIS A 392 -4.29 -7.34 -14.33
N PHE A 393 -4.13 -7.76 -13.08
CA PHE A 393 -2.80 -7.84 -12.46
C PHE A 393 -2.01 -9.07 -12.91
N GLY A 394 -2.69 -10.11 -13.43
CA GLY A 394 -2.10 -11.43 -13.62
C GLY A 394 -1.75 -12.07 -12.27
N ILE A 395 -0.96 -13.14 -12.25
CA ILE A 395 -0.52 -13.81 -11.02
C ILE A 395 0.63 -13.00 -10.42
N ARG A 396 0.30 -11.88 -9.73
CA ARG A 396 1.24 -10.90 -9.17
C ARG A 396 0.67 -10.26 -7.91
N GLU A 397 0.40 -11.05 -6.89
CA GLU A 397 -0.28 -10.60 -5.67
C GLU A 397 0.49 -9.49 -4.95
N HIS A 398 1.82 -9.60 -4.86
CA HIS A 398 2.64 -8.64 -4.13
C HIS A 398 2.63 -7.27 -4.82
N ALA A 399 2.88 -7.22 -6.13
CA ALA A 399 2.78 -5.99 -6.92
C ALA A 399 1.34 -5.43 -6.93
N MET A 400 0.34 -6.30 -7.04
CA MET A 400 -1.08 -5.92 -6.98
C MET A 400 -1.39 -5.12 -5.71
N GLY A 401 -0.94 -5.58 -4.54
CA GLY A 401 -1.14 -4.87 -3.27
C GLY A 401 -0.46 -3.50 -3.26
N ALA A 402 0.80 -3.41 -3.71
CA ALA A 402 1.53 -2.15 -3.75
C ALA A 402 0.97 -1.16 -4.80
N ILE A 403 0.56 -1.65 -5.97
CA ILE A 403 -0.11 -0.83 -7.00
C ILE A 403 -1.43 -0.28 -6.45
N THR A 404 -2.21 -1.09 -5.74
CA THR A 404 -3.45 -0.66 -5.06
C THR A 404 -3.17 0.45 -4.05
N ASN A 405 -2.08 0.36 -3.29
CA ASN A 405 -1.66 1.44 -2.38
C ASN A 405 -1.40 2.75 -3.11
N ALA A 406 -0.69 2.70 -4.24
CA ALA A 406 -0.40 3.90 -5.03
C ALA A 406 -1.64 4.50 -5.69
N LEU A 407 -2.56 3.67 -6.18
CA LEU A 407 -3.85 4.13 -6.71
C LEU A 407 -4.65 4.90 -5.64
N ALA A 408 -4.67 4.39 -4.40
CA ALA A 408 -5.30 5.08 -3.27
C ALA A 408 -4.56 6.39 -2.91
N ALA A 409 -3.22 6.36 -2.84
CA ALA A 409 -2.40 7.53 -2.52
C ALA A 409 -2.45 8.62 -3.60
N TYR A 410 -2.83 8.28 -4.84
CA TYR A 410 -2.98 9.25 -5.93
C TYR A 410 -4.03 10.33 -5.61
N GLY A 411 -5.04 10.00 -4.81
CA GLY A 411 -6.00 10.94 -4.26
C GLY A 411 -7.23 11.23 -5.14
N LEU A 412 -7.46 10.46 -6.20
CA LEU A 412 -8.67 10.49 -7.03
C LEU A 412 -9.49 9.22 -6.95
N PHE A 413 -8.92 8.12 -6.46
CA PHE A 413 -9.48 6.79 -6.61
C PHE A 413 -9.68 6.08 -5.28
N VAL A 414 -10.65 5.19 -5.25
CA VAL A 414 -10.83 4.18 -4.21
C VAL A 414 -10.66 2.81 -4.88
N PRO A 415 -9.44 2.27 -4.83
CA PRO A 415 -9.14 1.02 -5.51
C PRO A 415 -9.51 -0.20 -4.67
N PHE A 416 -9.70 -1.33 -5.36
CA PHE A 416 -9.72 -2.64 -4.74
C PHE A 416 -8.77 -3.61 -5.46
N CYS A 417 -8.30 -4.61 -4.71
CA CYS A 417 -7.61 -5.77 -5.27
C CYS A 417 -8.13 -7.06 -4.64
N ALA A 418 -7.98 -8.18 -5.35
CA ALA A 418 -8.57 -9.42 -4.92
C ALA A 418 -7.74 -10.66 -5.24
N THR A 419 -7.77 -11.63 -4.32
CA THR A 419 -7.23 -12.97 -4.50
C THR A 419 -7.94 -13.95 -3.55
N PHE A 420 -7.55 -15.23 -3.52
CA PHE A 420 -7.98 -16.14 -2.47
C PHE A 420 -7.36 -15.76 -1.14
N PHE A 421 -8.07 -15.99 -0.04
CA PHE A 421 -7.65 -15.50 1.27
C PHE A 421 -6.29 -16.06 1.72
N VAL A 422 -6.01 -17.33 1.47
CA VAL A 422 -4.70 -17.92 1.79
C VAL A 422 -3.55 -17.19 1.09
N PHE A 423 -3.77 -16.64 -0.09
CA PHE A 423 -2.76 -15.90 -0.85
C PHE A 423 -2.57 -14.45 -0.39
N SER A 424 -3.28 -14.02 0.67
CA SER A 424 -2.92 -12.79 1.37
C SER A 424 -1.47 -12.81 1.87
N ASP A 425 -0.91 -13.99 2.11
CA ASP A 425 0.49 -14.17 2.52
C ASP A 425 1.48 -13.60 1.50
N TYR A 426 1.16 -13.68 0.18
CA TYR A 426 2.03 -13.15 -0.87
C TYR A 426 2.08 -11.61 -0.89
N LEU A 427 1.02 -10.92 -0.47
CA LEU A 427 0.94 -9.44 -0.51
C LEU A 427 0.98 -8.80 0.89
N MET A 428 1.27 -9.56 1.94
CA MET A 428 1.26 -9.08 3.33
C MET A 428 2.16 -7.85 3.57
N PRO A 429 3.39 -7.74 2.99
CA PRO A 429 4.19 -6.53 3.13
C PRO A 429 3.49 -5.28 2.58
N SER A 430 2.78 -5.39 1.45
CA SER A 430 2.02 -4.28 0.86
C SER A 430 0.79 -3.92 1.72
N ILE A 431 0.08 -4.91 2.29
CA ILE A 431 -1.02 -4.69 3.23
C ILE A 431 -0.53 -3.93 4.47
N ARG A 432 0.63 -4.34 5.03
CA ARG A 432 1.23 -3.67 6.18
C ARG A 432 1.54 -2.19 5.90
N LEU A 433 2.07 -1.87 4.72
CA LEU A 433 2.32 -0.49 4.32
C LEU A 433 1.02 0.28 4.07
N SER A 434 -0.02 -0.35 3.53
CA SER A 434 -1.35 0.25 3.43
C SER A 434 -1.89 0.70 4.78
N ALA A 435 -1.78 -0.17 5.79
CA ALA A 435 -2.18 0.10 7.17
C ALA A 435 -1.34 1.22 7.83
N LEU A 436 -0.03 1.21 7.62
CA LEU A 436 0.88 2.25 8.11
C LEU A 436 0.54 3.63 7.54
N MET A 437 0.21 3.68 6.24
CA MET A 437 -0.18 4.90 5.53
C MET A 437 -1.66 5.28 5.72
N LYS A 438 -2.47 4.43 6.33
CA LYS A 438 -3.93 4.61 6.48
C LYS A 438 -4.63 4.88 5.14
N LEU A 439 -4.28 4.14 4.11
CA LEU A 439 -4.84 4.32 2.78
C LEU A 439 -6.26 3.78 2.67
N LYS A 440 -7.14 4.51 2.01
CA LYS A 440 -8.48 4.03 1.68
C LYS A 440 -8.41 3.07 0.50
N ALA A 441 -8.09 1.81 0.79
CA ALA A 441 -7.93 0.72 -0.17
C ALA A 441 -8.72 -0.52 0.29
N LEU A 442 -9.30 -1.25 -0.64
CA LEU A 442 -10.07 -2.45 -0.35
C LEU A 442 -9.31 -3.70 -0.80
N PHE A 443 -9.18 -4.66 0.10
CA PHE A 443 -8.62 -5.98 -0.15
C PHE A 443 -9.75 -7.01 -0.12
N ILE A 444 -10.06 -7.62 -1.25
CA ILE A 444 -11.14 -8.59 -1.38
C ILE A 444 -10.54 -9.99 -1.36
N PHE A 445 -10.78 -10.72 -0.28
CA PHE A 445 -10.29 -12.06 -0.07
C PHE A 445 -11.44 -13.06 -0.10
N THR A 446 -11.45 -13.96 -1.07
CA THR A 446 -12.47 -15.01 -1.15
C THR A 446 -11.91 -16.35 -0.70
N HIS A 447 -12.79 -17.36 -0.55
CA HIS A 447 -12.35 -18.69 -0.08
C HIS A 447 -11.83 -18.61 1.37
N ASP A 448 -12.70 -18.13 2.27
CA ASP A 448 -12.43 -17.61 3.60
C ASP A 448 -12.02 -18.64 4.66
N SER A 449 -12.22 -19.96 4.42
CA SER A 449 -12.07 -20.98 5.45
C SER A 449 -11.89 -22.38 4.87
N ILE A 450 -11.95 -23.40 5.71
CA ILE A 450 -11.99 -24.83 5.30
C ILE A 450 -13.17 -25.15 4.37
N GLY A 451 -14.16 -24.25 4.26
CA GLY A 451 -15.24 -24.34 3.27
C GLY A 451 -14.79 -24.28 1.80
N VAL A 452 -13.52 -23.98 1.55
CA VAL A 452 -12.86 -24.18 0.23
C VAL A 452 -13.03 -25.62 -0.26
N GLY A 453 -12.92 -26.60 0.63
CA GLY A 453 -13.24 -27.98 0.32
C GLY A 453 -12.07 -28.75 -0.30
N GLU A 454 -12.30 -29.32 -1.46
CA GLU A 454 -11.48 -30.33 -2.11
C GLU A 454 -10.05 -29.89 -2.44
N ASP A 455 -9.82 -28.58 -2.65
CA ASP A 455 -8.48 -28.02 -2.92
C ASP A 455 -7.50 -28.25 -1.77
N GLY A 456 -8.02 -28.44 -0.55
CA GLY A 456 -7.24 -28.90 0.60
C GLY A 456 -6.41 -27.83 1.29
N ALA A 457 -5.49 -28.30 2.14
CA ALA A 457 -4.76 -27.49 3.10
C ALA A 457 -3.97 -26.32 2.49
N THR A 458 -3.49 -26.43 1.25
CA THR A 458 -2.73 -25.36 0.57
C THR A 458 -3.59 -24.17 0.17
N HIS A 459 -4.92 -24.32 0.17
CA HIS A 459 -5.88 -23.29 -0.25
C HIS A 459 -6.85 -22.90 0.87
N GLN A 460 -6.79 -23.58 2.02
CA GLN A 460 -7.65 -23.34 3.18
C GLN A 460 -6.94 -22.41 4.18
N PRO A 461 -7.36 -21.14 4.31
CA PRO A 461 -6.77 -20.23 5.29
C PRO A 461 -7.12 -20.67 6.71
N ILE A 462 -6.15 -20.60 7.60
CA ILE A 462 -6.28 -20.94 9.03
C ILE A 462 -5.82 -19.77 9.89
N GLU A 463 -4.58 -19.32 9.69
CA GLU A 463 -3.94 -18.25 10.46
C GLU A 463 -4.15 -16.85 9.87
N GLN A 464 -4.52 -16.73 8.60
CA GLN A 464 -4.57 -15.45 7.86
C GLN A 464 -5.51 -14.43 8.52
N LEU A 465 -6.64 -14.88 9.08
CA LEU A 465 -7.57 -13.98 9.77
C LEU A 465 -6.93 -13.32 11.00
N SER A 466 -6.23 -14.09 11.80
CA SER A 466 -5.48 -13.58 12.96
C SER A 466 -4.31 -12.68 12.53
N HIS A 467 -3.64 -12.97 11.39
CA HIS A 467 -2.59 -12.10 10.85
C HIS A 467 -3.14 -10.71 10.48
N LEU A 468 -4.30 -10.63 9.83
CA LEU A 468 -4.90 -9.34 9.47
C LEU A 468 -5.36 -8.57 10.70
N ARG A 469 -6.01 -9.23 11.66
CA ARG A 469 -6.46 -8.64 12.95
C ARG A 469 -5.31 -8.19 13.85
N ALA A 470 -4.10 -8.67 13.61
CA ALA A 470 -2.90 -8.22 14.34
C ALA A 470 -2.33 -6.88 13.81
N LEU A 471 -2.78 -6.39 12.65
CA LEU A 471 -2.26 -5.16 12.04
C LEU A 471 -2.96 -3.92 12.62
N PRO A 472 -2.23 -2.95 13.18
CA PRO A 472 -2.82 -1.67 13.57
C PRO A 472 -3.37 -0.91 12.35
N ASN A 473 -4.49 -0.19 12.52
CA ASN A 473 -5.13 0.63 11.48
C ASN A 473 -5.59 -0.17 10.23
N PHE A 474 -5.91 -1.44 10.40
CA PHE A 474 -6.46 -2.32 9.37
C PHE A 474 -7.75 -2.94 9.87
N TYR A 475 -8.78 -3.02 9.03
CA TYR A 475 -10.10 -3.52 9.41
C TYR A 475 -10.47 -4.76 8.59
N ALA A 476 -10.56 -5.92 9.26
CA ALA A 476 -10.87 -7.21 8.64
C ALA A 476 -12.35 -7.56 8.84
N PHE A 477 -13.15 -7.46 7.77
CA PHE A 477 -14.58 -7.78 7.76
C PHE A 477 -14.83 -9.19 7.24
N ARG A 478 -15.48 -10.04 8.03
CA ARG A 478 -15.90 -11.40 7.64
C ARG A 478 -17.42 -11.54 7.79
N PRO A 479 -18.20 -11.15 6.76
CA PRO A 479 -19.65 -11.11 6.81
C PRO A 479 -20.30 -12.50 6.77
N SER A 480 -21.40 -12.67 7.51
CA SER A 480 -22.17 -13.91 7.64
C SER A 480 -23.12 -14.17 6.48
N ASP A 481 -23.53 -13.14 5.75
CA ASP A 481 -24.49 -13.23 4.64
C ASP A 481 -24.41 -12.00 3.71
N ALA A 482 -25.33 -11.94 2.76
CA ALA A 482 -25.38 -10.87 1.75
C ALA A 482 -25.77 -9.50 2.33
N PHE A 483 -26.66 -9.44 3.33
CA PHE A 483 -27.01 -8.18 3.98
C PHE A 483 -25.87 -7.63 4.82
N GLU A 484 -25.27 -8.50 5.64
CA GLU A 484 -24.10 -8.10 6.45
C GLU A 484 -22.91 -7.70 5.56
N ASN A 485 -22.71 -8.38 4.42
CA ASN A 485 -21.70 -8.01 3.45
C ASN A 485 -21.92 -6.59 2.87
N THR A 486 -23.16 -6.22 2.57
CA THR A 486 -23.50 -4.85 2.13
C THR A 486 -23.16 -3.83 3.22
N ALA A 487 -23.56 -4.09 4.45
CA ALA A 487 -23.28 -3.22 5.58
C ALA A 487 -21.77 -3.12 5.87
N CYS A 488 -21.02 -4.24 5.77
CA CYS A 488 -19.56 -4.26 5.87
C CYS A 488 -18.89 -3.38 4.80
N MET A 489 -19.33 -3.48 3.54
CA MET A 489 -18.81 -2.63 2.46
C MET A 489 -19.09 -1.15 2.72
N GLN A 490 -20.30 -0.80 3.17
CA GLN A 490 -20.65 0.58 3.52
C GLN A 490 -19.78 1.13 4.65
N VAL A 491 -19.49 0.32 5.68
CA VAL A 491 -18.58 0.69 6.76
C VAL A 491 -17.15 0.85 6.23
N ALA A 492 -16.63 -0.14 5.50
CA ALA A 492 -15.28 -0.10 4.93
C ALA A 492 -15.05 1.17 4.07
N LEU A 493 -16.04 1.53 3.22
CA LEU A 493 -15.98 2.75 2.41
C LEU A 493 -16.14 4.05 3.22
N SER A 494 -16.63 4.00 4.46
CA SER A 494 -16.70 5.17 5.34
C SER A 494 -15.42 5.40 6.15
N LEU A 495 -14.56 4.39 6.28
CA LEU A 495 -13.30 4.49 7.00
C LEU A 495 -12.21 5.15 6.15
N ASN A 496 -11.33 5.93 6.79
CA ASN A 496 -10.09 6.44 6.18
C ASN A 496 -8.92 5.51 6.54
N ALA A 497 -9.08 4.24 6.20
CA ALA A 497 -8.11 3.19 6.48
C ALA A 497 -8.33 2.01 5.52
N PRO A 498 -7.33 1.15 5.31
CA PRO A 498 -7.50 -0.03 4.49
C PRO A 498 -8.41 -1.06 5.17
N SER A 499 -9.21 -1.72 4.36
CA SER A 499 -10.16 -2.73 4.84
C SER A 499 -10.10 -3.98 3.98
N ALA A 500 -10.26 -5.14 4.61
CA ALA A 500 -10.44 -6.41 3.92
C ALA A 500 -11.89 -6.91 4.02
N LEU A 501 -12.44 -7.44 2.91
CA LEU A 501 -13.68 -8.21 2.87
C LEU A 501 -13.29 -9.68 2.69
N ILE A 502 -13.59 -10.52 3.69
CA ILE A 502 -13.20 -11.94 3.76
C ILE A 502 -14.45 -12.78 3.52
N LEU A 503 -14.52 -13.43 2.36
CA LEU A 503 -15.76 -13.88 1.73
C LEU A 503 -15.79 -15.38 1.49
N SER A 504 -16.94 -16.00 1.77
CA SER A 504 -17.15 -17.44 1.59
C SER A 504 -17.14 -17.87 0.11
N ARG A 505 -16.60 -19.06 -0.12
CA ARG A 505 -16.77 -19.79 -1.40
C ARG A 505 -18.13 -20.44 -1.47
N GLN A 506 -18.55 -21.10 -0.40
CA GLN A 506 -19.81 -21.82 -0.29
C GLN A 506 -20.99 -20.84 -0.11
N ASN A 507 -22.15 -21.29 -0.52
CA ASN A 507 -23.39 -20.55 -0.27
C ASN A 507 -23.72 -20.55 1.23
N LEU A 508 -24.21 -19.42 1.70
CA LEU A 508 -24.72 -19.21 3.06
C LEU A 508 -26.19 -18.78 3.00
N PRO A 509 -27.00 -19.09 4.03
CA PRO A 509 -28.37 -18.60 4.10
C PRO A 509 -28.35 -17.08 4.28
N VAL A 510 -29.14 -16.36 3.49
CA VAL A 510 -29.39 -14.93 3.70
C VAL A 510 -30.32 -14.78 4.91
N LEU A 511 -29.79 -14.13 5.95
CA LEU A 511 -30.42 -13.96 7.25
C LEU A 511 -31.31 -12.70 7.30
N ASP A 512 -31.50 -12.14 8.49
CA ASP A 512 -32.20 -10.88 8.68
C ASP A 512 -31.30 -9.70 8.29
N GLU A 513 -31.93 -8.65 7.77
CA GLU A 513 -31.29 -7.39 7.41
C GLU A 513 -30.52 -6.80 8.62
N VAL A 514 -29.39 -6.19 8.32
CA VAL A 514 -28.53 -5.54 9.31
C VAL A 514 -28.14 -4.15 8.82
N SER A 515 -28.10 -3.19 9.75
CA SER A 515 -27.74 -1.82 9.40
C SER A 515 -26.23 -1.58 9.44
N LYS A 516 -25.80 -0.54 8.73
CA LYS A 516 -24.41 -0.03 8.76
C LYS A 516 -23.97 0.31 10.20
N GLU A 517 -24.88 0.89 11.00
CA GLU A 517 -24.59 1.30 12.39
C GLU A 517 -24.32 0.12 13.31
N GLN A 518 -24.98 -1.03 13.08
CA GLN A 518 -24.70 -2.26 13.80
C GLN A 518 -23.30 -2.80 13.48
N VAL A 519 -22.95 -2.85 12.20
CA VAL A 519 -21.64 -3.31 11.74
C VAL A 519 -20.52 -2.35 12.16
N LEU A 520 -20.78 -1.05 12.21
CA LEU A 520 -19.80 -0.04 12.66
C LEU A 520 -19.34 -0.27 14.11
N LYS A 521 -20.13 -0.97 14.92
CA LYS A 521 -19.74 -1.39 16.28
C LYS A 521 -18.85 -2.64 16.31
N GLY A 522 -18.58 -3.25 15.18
CA GLY A 522 -17.72 -4.43 15.03
C GLY A 522 -18.38 -5.76 15.35
N ALA A 523 -19.33 -5.77 16.28
CA ALA A 523 -20.16 -6.91 16.63
C ALA A 523 -21.53 -6.44 17.10
N TYR A 524 -22.54 -7.30 17.00
CA TYR A 524 -23.89 -6.99 17.45
C TYR A 524 -24.67 -8.27 17.81
N VAL A 525 -25.70 -8.12 18.65
CA VAL A 525 -26.58 -9.23 19.01
C VAL A 525 -27.49 -9.58 17.81
N LYS A 526 -27.31 -10.78 17.26
CA LYS A 526 -28.10 -11.32 16.14
C LYS A 526 -29.34 -12.07 16.63
N HIS A 527 -29.28 -12.70 17.80
CA HIS A 527 -30.38 -13.39 18.47
C HIS A 527 -30.26 -13.26 19.99
N HIS A 528 -31.36 -13.13 20.67
CA HIS A 528 -31.40 -12.88 22.11
C HIS A 528 -32.56 -13.59 22.79
N SER A 529 -32.29 -14.43 23.82
CA SER A 529 -33.26 -14.92 24.79
C SER A 529 -33.31 -13.98 25.99
N LYS A 530 -34.40 -14.08 26.76
CA LYS A 530 -34.47 -13.39 28.03
C LYS A 530 -33.44 -13.97 29.02
N ASP A 531 -32.63 -13.11 29.64
CA ASP A 531 -31.60 -13.43 30.62
C ASP A 531 -30.65 -14.59 30.20
N PRO A 532 -29.89 -14.40 29.10
CA PRO A 532 -29.04 -15.45 28.54
C PRO A 532 -27.91 -15.81 29.52
N ILE A 533 -27.68 -17.12 29.67
CA ILE A 533 -26.60 -17.67 30.50
C ILE A 533 -25.39 -18.11 29.69
N ILE A 534 -25.53 -18.09 28.35
CA ILE A 534 -24.45 -18.35 27.40
C ILE A 534 -24.57 -17.47 26.16
N THR A 535 -23.46 -16.98 25.68
CA THR A 535 -23.33 -16.27 24.42
C THR A 535 -22.52 -17.10 23.44
N LEU A 536 -23.09 -17.39 22.27
CA LEU A 536 -22.42 -17.97 21.12
C LEU A 536 -21.93 -16.84 20.21
N VAL A 537 -20.62 -16.71 20.02
CA VAL A 537 -20.01 -15.66 19.21
C VAL A 537 -19.45 -16.28 17.93
N ALA A 538 -19.77 -15.70 16.78
CA ALA A 538 -19.28 -16.20 15.50
C ALA A 538 -19.07 -15.07 14.49
N SER A 539 -18.29 -15.32 13.44
CA SER A 539 -18.18 -14.50 12.23
C SER A 539 -18.39 -15.36 10.99
N GLY A 540 -18.70 -14.74 9.86
CA GLY A 540 -18.81 -15.44 8.58
C GLY A 540 -19.80 -16.60 8.59
N SER A 541 -19.41 -17.72 7.98
CA SER A 541 -20.26 -18.90 7.81
C SER A 541 -20.71 -19.54 9.14
N GLU A 542 -20.00 -19.36 10.23
CA GLU A 542 -20.29 -19.98 11.52
C GLU A 542 -21.46 -19.31 12.26
N VAL A 543 -21.88 -18.10 11.86
CA VAL A 543 -23.04 -17.42 12.46
C VAL A 543 -24.34 -18.20 12.28
N SER A 544 -24.55 -18.83 11.10
CA SER A 544 -25.71 -19.67 10.88
C SER A 544 -25.73 -20.92 11.78
N LEU A 545 -24.56 -21.54 11.99
CA LEU A 545 -24.41 -22.68 12.92
C LEU A 545 -24.70 -22.27 14.38
N ALA A 546 -24.23 -21.09 14.79
CA ALA A 546 -24.51 -20.55 16.12
C ALA A 546 -26.00 -20.31 16.33
N LEU A 547 -26.72 -19.75 15.33
CA LEU A 547 -28.16 -19.52 15.38
C LEU A 547 -28.95 -20.83 15.46
N GLU A 548 -28.56 -21.85 14.72
CA GLU A 548 -29.19 -23.18 14.78
C GLU A 548 -28.94 -23.86 16.12
N SER A 549 -27.73 -23.74 16.65
CA SER A 549 -27.37 -24.26 17.97
C SER A 549 -28.16 -23.57 19.10
N ALA A 550 -28.35 -22.26 19.01
CA ALA A 550 -29.14 -21.50 20.00
C ALA A 550 -30.59 -22.01 20.04
N LYS A 551 -31.22 -22.28 18.91
CA LYS A 551 -32.58 -22.85 18.85
C LYS A 551 -32.70 -24.19 19.57
N ILE A 552 -31.66 -25.03 19.51
CA ILE A 552 -31.65 -26.32 20.21
C ILE A 552 -31.46 -26.11 21.69
N LEU A 553 -30.50 -25.25 22.10
CA LEU A 553 -30.26 -24.93 23.53
C LEU A 553 -31.52 -24.36 24.21
N GLU A 554 -32.23 -23.47 23.52
CA GLU A 554 -33.47 -22.88 24.04
C GLU A 554 -34.61 -23.88 24.22
N ARG A 555 -34.76 -24.85 23.30
CA ARG A 555 -35.71 -25.98 23.44
C ARG A 555 -35.40 -26.82 24.69
N GLU A 556 -34.17 -26.83 25.14
CA GLU A 556 -33.71 -27.50 26.36
C GLU A 556 -33.70 -26.56 27.59
N ASN A 557 -34.34 -25.39 27.50
CA ASN A 557 -34.41 -24.36 28.53
C ASN A 557 -33.06 -23.76 28.94
N ILE A 558 -32.13 -23.63 27.97
CA ILE A 558 -30.86 -22.93 28.11
C ILE A 558 -30.98 -21.58 27.38
N PRO A 559 -31.22 -20.46 28.08
CA PRO A 559 -31.32 -19.15 27.48
C PRO A 559 -29.99 -18.76 26.80
N THR A 560 -30.05 -18.51 25.52
CA THR A 560 -28.86 -18.33 24.66
C THR A 560 -28.90 -17.00 23.92
N GLN A 561 -27.79 -16.31 23.87
CA GLN A 561 -27.56 -15.17 22.97
C GLN A 561 -26.65 -15.57 21.84
N VAL A 562 -26.86 -15.01 20.63
CA VAL A 562 -25.93 -15.14 19.50
C VAL A 562 -25.44 -13.76 19.08
N VAL A 563 -24.13 -13.63 18.98
CA VAL A 563 -23.44 -12.41 18.55
C VAL A 563 -22.76 -12.68 17.20
N SER A 564 -23.10 -11.86 16.19
CA SER A 564 -22.33 -11.78 14.95
C SER A 564 -21.21 -10.77 15.12
N THR A 565 -19.99 -11.14 14.74
CA THR A 565 -18.82 -10.26 14.81
C THR A 565 -18.19 -10.11 13.42
N PRO A 566 -18.78 -9.28 12.58
CA PRO A 566 -18.22 -9.04 11.25
C PRO A 566 -16.84 -8.39 11.27
N CYS A 567 -16.48 -7.59 12.29
CA CYS A 567 -15.19 -6.92 12.38
C CYS A 567 -14.65 -6.88 13.81
N PHE A 568 -13.66 -7.70 14.11
CA PHE A 568 -13.04 -7.77 15.45
C PHE A 568 -12.32 -6.44 15.81
N ASP A 569 -11.73 -5.78 14.82
CA ASP A 569 -10.95 -4.55 15.03
C ASP A 569 -11.84 -3.40 15.53
N LEU A 570 -13.04 -3.26 14.98
CA LEU A 570 -14.03 -2.28 15.46
C LEU A 570 -14.63 -2.69 16.82
N LEU A 571 -14.75 -3.99 17.10
CA LEU A 571 -15.26 -4.48 18.39
C LEU A 571 -14.36 -4.07 19.54
N ILE A 572 -13.05 -4.21 19.40
CA ILE A 572 -12.11 -3.89 20.49
C ILE A 572 -11.99 -2.38 20.76
N GLU A 573 -12.51 -1.53 19.89
CA GLU A 573 -12.61 -0.08 20.06
C GLU A 573 -13.84 0.33 20.90
N GLN A 574 -14.78 -0.62 21.18
CA GLN A 574 -15.99 -0.32 21.93
C GLN A 574 -15.72 -0.20 23.44
N ASP A 575 -16.61 0.53 24.12
CA ASP A 575 -16.54 0.70 25.57
C ASP A 575 -16.94 -0.59 26.35
N GLU A 576 -16.55 -0.65 27.62
CA GLU A 576 -16.82 -1.81 28.46
C GLU A 576 -18.32 -2.07 28.68
N SER A 577 -19.16 -1.04 28.59
CA SER A 577 -20.60 -1.21 28.77
C SER A 577 -21.22 -1.97 27.63
N TYR A 578 -20.80 -1.64 26.39
CA TYR A 578 -21.21 -2.35 25.19
C TYR A 578 -20.69 -3.80 25.17
N LEU A 579 -19.44 -4.01 25.54
CA LEU A 579 -18.86 -5.36 25.62
C LEU A 579 -19.60 -6.24 26.64
N LYS A 580 -20.03 -5.69 27.79
CA LYS A 580 -20.84 -6.40 28.77
C LYS A 580 -22.24 -6.77 28.27
N GLU A 581 -22.83 -5.97 27.38
CA GLU A 581 -24.11 -6.31 26.74
C GLU A 581 -23.95 -7.44 25.72
N LEU A 582 -22.83 -7.45 24.98
CA LEU A 582 -22.53 -8.48 24.00
C LEU A 582 -22.17 -9.82 24.61
N PHE A 583 -21.42 -9.84 25.72
CA PHE A 583 -20.85 -11.06 26.31
C PHE A 583 -21.50 -11.40 27.64
N LYS A 584 -22.77 -11.86 27.59
CA LYS A 584 -23.55 -12.29 28.75
C LYS A 584 -23.33 -13.77 29.03
N GLY A 585 -23.21 -14.12 30.33
CA GLY A 585 -22.99 -15.48 30.77
C GLY A 585 -21.65 -16.04 30.33
N LYS A 586 -21.60 -17.33 30.00
CA LYS A 586 -20.43 -17.98 29.45
C LYS A 586 -20.28 -17.65 27.95
N VAL A 587 -19.06 -17.44 27.48
CA VAL A 587 -18.78 -17.07 26.07
C VAL A 587 -18.12 -18.23 25.33
N LEU A 588 -18.84 -18.76 24.34
CA LEU A 588 -18.34 -19.78 23.41
C LEU A 588 -18.15 -19.16 22.03
N VAL A 589 -16.90 -19.08 21.57
CA VAL A 589 -16.56 -18.58 20.23
C VAL A 589 -16.50 -19.73 19.24
N ILE A 590 -17.06 -19.54 18.04
CA ILE A 590 -17.10 -20.50 16.94
C ILE A 590 -16.55 -19.81 15.70
N GLU A 591 -15.34 -20.14 15.28
CA GLU A 591 -14.70 -19.50 14.13
C GLU A 591 -13.72 -20.45 13.44
N ALA A 592 -13.93 -20.71 12.15
CA ALA A 592 -13.11 -21.61 11.34
C ALA A 592 -11.76 -20.98 10.96
N SER A 593 -11.01 -20.57 11.98
CA SER A 593 -9.67 -19.95 11.92
C SER A 593 -8.88 -20.32 13.19
N ARG A 594 -7.64 -19.83 13.33
CA ARG A 594 -6.88 -19.97 14.60
C ARG A 594 -7.55 -19.28 15.79
N ALA A 595 -8.28 -18.21 15.54
CA ALA A 595 -9.12 -17.51 16.54
C ALA A 595 -8.40 -17.13 17.86
N ILE A 596 -7.08 -16.91 17.79
CA ILE A 596 -6.24 -16.66 19.01
C ILE A 596 -6.56 -15.32 19.67
N GLU A 597 -7.00 -14.34 18.95
CA GLU A 597 -7.40 -13.02 19.45
C GLU A 597 -8.60 -13.09 20.40
N TRP A 598 -9.40 -14.15 20.31
CA TRP A 598 -10.60 -14.35 21.13
C TRP A 598 -10.32 -14.78 22.58
N TYR A 599 -9.09 -15.23 22.92
CA TYR A 599 -8.75 -15.63 24.29
C TYR A 599 -8.99 -14.51 25.32
N ARG A 600 -9.08 -13.25 24.87
CA ARG A 600 -9.42 -12.12 25.73
C ARG A 600 -10.88 -12.14 26.23
N PHE A 601 -11.79 -12.73 25.47
CA PHE A 601 -13.24 -12.67 25.72
C PHE A 601 -13.89 -14.03 25.96
N ALA A 602 -13.30 -15.09 25.42
CA ALA A 602 -13.90 -16.42 25.38
C ALA A 602 -13.59 -17.25 26.60
N ASP A 603 -14.61 -17.90 27.16
CA ASP A 603 -14.40 -19.02 28.10
C ASP A 603 -13.97 -20.29 27.35
N LYS A 604 -14.41 -20.43 26.07
CA LYS A 604 -14.04 -21.53 25.19
C LYS A 604 -14.10 -21.12 23.74
N ILE A 605 -13.20 -21.71 22.92
CA ILE A 605 -13.15 -21.51 21.49
C ILE A 605 -13.30 -22.86 20.77
N ILE A 606 -14.16 -22.91 19.76
CA ILE A 606 -14.17 -23.93 18.71
C ILE A 606 -13.48 -23.27 17.50
N GLY A 607 -12.21 -23.59 17.30
CA GLY A 607 -11.33 -23.04 16.27
C GLY A 607 -10.51 -24.13 15.57
N MET A 608 -9.58 -23.73 14.74
CA MET A 608 -8.67 -24.63 14.00
C MET A 608 -7.33 -24.73 14.72
N ASP A 609 -6.99 -25.92 15.21
CA ASP A 609 -5.70 -26.21 15.85
C ASP A 609 -4.69 -26.87 14.89
N SER A 610 -5.11 -27.19 13.67
CA SER A 610 -4.29 -27.80 12.63
C SER A 610 -4.66 -27.25 11.26
N PHE A 611 -3.81 -27.49 10.27
CA PHE A 611 -4.17 -27.25 8.88
C PHE A 611 -5.37 -28.11 8.44
N GLY A 612 -6.04 -27.65 7.38
CA GLY A 612 -7.19 -28.31 6.80
C GLY A 612 -6.86 -29.63 6.08
N SER A 613 -7.79 -30.12 5.30
CA SER A 613 -7.66 -31.39 4.55
C SER A 613 -8.47 -31.32 3.25
N SER A 614 -8.19 -32.21 2.31
CA SER A 614 -8.98 -32.35 1.09
C SER A 614 -10.21 -33.23 1.35
N ALA A 615 -11.40 -32.64 1.26
CA ALA A 615 -12.70 -33.30 1.28
C ALA A 615 -13.78 -32.30 0.88
N LYS A 616 -15.05 -32.72 0.77
CA LYS A 616 -16.17 -31.77 0.64
C LYS A 616 -16.24 -30.84 1.86
N GLY A 617 -16.56 -29.58 1.64
CA GLY A 617 -16.57 -28.56 2.69
C GLY A 617 -17.43 -28.92 3.91
N ASP A 618 -18.64 -29.46 3.71
CA ASP A 618 -19.53 -29.95 4.77
C ASP A 618 -18.86 -31.02 5.66
N LYS A 619 -18.14 -31.96 5.04
CA LYS A 619 -17.39 -33.00 5.76
C LYS A 619 -16.21 -32.44 6.55
N LEU A 620 -15.61 -31.38 6.07
CA LEU A 620 -14.52 -30.71 6.77
C LEU A 620 -15.05 -29.95 7.99
N PHE A 621 -16.15 -29.22 7.84
CA PHE A 621 -16.80 -28.57 8.96
C PHE A 621 -17.18 -29.58 10.05
N GLU A 622 -17.80 -30.72 9.67
CA GLU A 622 -18.11 -31.81 10.62
C GLU A 622 -16.84 -32.36 11.30
N LYS A 623 -15.79 -32.70 10.51
CA LYS A 623 -14.52 -33.26 10.98
C LYS A 623 -13.82 -32.36 12.00
N PHE A 624 -13.80 -31.05 11.76
CA PHE A 624 -13.12 -30.08 12.61
C PHE A 624 -14.01 -29.52 13.72
N GLY A 625 -15.22 -30.05 13.87
CA GLY A 625 -16.11 -29.76 15.01
C GLY A 625 -17.03 -28.56 14.81
N PHE A 626 -17.12 -28.02 13.62
CA PHE A 626 -18.07 -26.96 13.26
C PHE A 626 -19.42 -27.57 12.84
N SER A 627 -20.07 -28.26 13.79
CA SER A 627 -21.42 -28.79 13.62
C SER A 627 -22.33 -28.35 14.75
N VAL A 628 -23.62 -28.27 14.48
CA VAL A 628 -24.65 -27.87 15.47
C VAL A 628 -24.62 -28.78 16.69
N GLU A 629 -24.40 -30.09 16.47
CA GLU A 629 -24.32 -31.10 17.52
C GLU A 629 -23.12 -30.85 18.45
N ASN A 630 -21.93 -30.60 17.87
CA ASN A 630 -20.74 -30.34 18.68
C ASN A 630 -20.84 -29.00 19.41
N ILE A 631 -21.29 -27.92 18.72
CA ILE A 631 -21.46 -26.59 19.33
C ILE A 631 -22.41 -26.71 20.55
N THR A 632 -23.54 -27.37 20.37
CA THR A 632 -24.52 -27.59 21.45
C THR A 632 -23.91 -28.40 22.61
N ALA A 633 -23.17 -29.47 22.31
CA ALA A 633 -22.51 -30.28 23.33
C ALA A 633 -21.43 -29.49 24.08
N GLN A 634 -20.61 -28.67 23.39
CA GLN A 634 -19.59 -27.83 24.02
C GLN A 634 -20.20 -26.73 24.89
N ALA A 635 -21.31 -26.12 24.45
CA ALA A 635 -22.05 -25.14 25.21
C ALA A 635 -22.55 -25.72 26.53
N LYS A 636 -23.15 -26.91 26.49
CA LYS A 636 -23.62 -27.63 27.72
C LYS A 636 -22.46 -28.01 28.65
N ARG A 637 -21.34 -28.48 28.09
CA ARG A 637 -20.14 -28.78 28.91
C ARG A 637 -19.60 -27.52 29.60
N LEU A 638 -19.57 -26.40 28.90
CA LEU A 638 -19.08 -25.13 29.43
C LEU A 638 -19.95 -24.58 30.57
N LEU A 639 -21.26 -24.84 30.53
CA LEU A 639 -22.19 -24.46 31.59
C LEU A 639 -22.12 -25.38 32.84
N ASN A 640 -21.65 -26.63 32.67
CA ASN A 640 -21.54 -27.62 33.76
C ASN A 640 -20.11 -27.65 34.35
N ALA A 641 -19.15 -26.89 33.81
CA ALA A 641 -17.78 -26.76 34.30
C ALA A 641 -17.65 -25.57 35.26
#